data_8828454e4179009a3dd0e8f012f76a55
#
_entry.id   8828454e4179009a3dd0e8f012f76a55
#
_cell.length_a   1.000
_cell.length_b   1.000
_cell.length_c   1.000
_cell.angle_alpha   90.00
_cell.angle_beta   90.00
_cell.angle_gamma   90.00
#
_symmetry.space_group_name_H-M   'P 1'
#
loop_
_entity.id
_entity.type
_entity.pdbx_description
1 polymer ?
#
loop_
_entity_poly.entity_id
_entity_poly.type
_entity_poly.pdbx_seq_one_letter_code
_entity_poly.pdbx_strand_id
1 'polypeptide(L)'
;MKKILFFLLTVAFSGFLTLNVTGQSLGGRVTDLDGEPLAGASVVVEGTFQGVHTDAGGYYLLEGLKEGGHRIRYSFMGYETQSREINVTGDVREDVRLKPTAIITDDVIISATRAGDQTPLAYSNVTGEILEKQNSGQGIPYLLSLTPSFVETSESGNGIGYTSLRIRGTDASRINVTIDGIPLNDPESQQVFWVDLPDLASSVDNIQVQRGVGTSSNGAGAFGASINIQTKGIENEPFAEISSAAGSFGTFRNSITAGTGLLKDRFAFQMRYSDLRSDGFVDRTGSKHNSAFFSALYRTGKSLIKANVILGKELTGIGWWGVPKEILEVNRQYNPAGEYTDEYGIVRYYDNETDNYTQNHYQLIYSRRMNDYLSLHSALHYTFGKGYYEEFREDAGYSKYGLPQVSIGEITFDATDIVRRKWMANDFYGLVYSLNYKKDKLDAKLGGGINLYSGDHYGRIIWMRYPGSTESNHQWYFNNGEKREASLYGKADYSLSERLSVFGDLQYRFVNYSLRGDDDDLKDIGQSHSFSFFNPKAGLFFRLSSGQEAFLSLSVANREPTRTDFKEAAGDSEATPRPERLYDLEAGYIFKSARSSVGLNLYGMYYRDQLVPTGELSNVGYSIMTNVEKSYRIGTELTAGFKPSGFIGLDFSFTLSSNKIVNFLERYIDYNTSDWSEEYKSNNLGTVDIAYSPSITGSSDLYANILPPLKVHLISKYVGRQYFDNTMNSERMLDPYFVNNLMIDFEPSLNSLRGASLQLLVTNIFNAQYESNAYGGNWFEDGQEKTWAYYFPQAGTGFMLRLGLKF
;
A
#
# COMPACT_ATOMS: atom_id res chain seq x y z
N MET A 1 -19.04 -22.82 13.97
CA MET A 1 -17.58 -22.55 13.76
C MET A 1 -16.70 -23.77 14.05
N LYS A 2 -16.68 -24.41 15.24
CA LYS A 2 -15.83 -25.60 15.51
C LYS A 2 -16.01 -26.76 14.54
N LYS A 3 -17.23 -27.06 14.06
CA LYS A 3 -17.50 -28.17 13.12
C LYS A 3 -17.07 -27.88 11.69
N ILE A 4 -17.08 -26.61 11.26
CA ILE A 4 -16.61 -26.19 9.91
C ILE A 4 -15.09 -26.20 9.86
N LEU A 5 -14.43 -25.74 10.93
CA LEU A 5 -12.98 -25.78 11.04
C LEU A 5 -12.45 -27.23 11.06
N PHE A 6 -13.14 -28.14 11.74
CA PHE A 6 -12.79 -29.57 11.75
C PHE A 6 -13.00 -30.23 10.39
N PHE A 7 -14.05 -29.85 9.66
CA PHE A 7 -14.31 -30.35 8.31
C PHE A 7 -13.30 -29.84 7.29
N LEU A 8 -12.91 -28.55 7.36
CA LEU A 8 -11.87 -27.96 6.51
C LEU A 8 -10.47 -28.55 6.82
N LEU A 9 -10.16 -28.80 8.10
CA LEU A 9 -8.92 -29.48 8.49
C LEU A 9 -8.92 -30.95 8.05
N THR A 10 -10.06 -31.66 8.07
CA THR A 10 -10.15 -33.07 7.63
C THR A 10 -10.07 -33.14 6.11
N VAL A 11 -10.65 -32.21 5.37
CA VAL A 11 -10.55 -32.17 3.89
C VAL A 11 -9.12 -31.80 3.46
N ALA A 12 -8.47 -30.87 4.18
CA ALA A 12 -7.06 -30.55 3.93
C ALA A 12 -6.12 -31.72 4.26
N PHE A 13 -6.42 -32.51 5.30
CA PHE A 13 -5.57 -33.64 5.70
C PHE A 13 -5.82 -34.92 4.89
N SER A 14 -7.03 -35.15 4.36
CA SER A 14 -7.32 -36.30 3.52
C SER A 14 -6.86 -36.17 2.06
N GLY A 15 -6.45 -34.98 1.62
CA GLY A 15 -5.83 -34.71 0.32
C GLY A 15 -4.33 -35.11 0.23
N PHE A 16 -3.69 -35.45 1.35
CA PHE A 16 -2.28 -35.84 1.42
C PHE A 16 -2.06 -37.37 1.21
N LEU A 17 -2.85 -37.99 0.36
CA LEU A 17 -2.45 -39.28 -0.18
C LEU A 17 -1.27 -39.04 -1.13
N THR A 18 -0.10 -39.51 -0.72
CA THR A 18 1.13 -39.55 -1.51
C THR A 18 0.87 -40.26 -2.83
N LEU A 19 0.55 -39.51 -3.86
CA LEU A 19 0.69 -39.96 -5.24
C LEU A 19 2.20 -39.99 -5.50
N ASN A 20 2.79 -41.18 -5.47
CA ASN A 20 4.11 -41.41 -6.08
C ASN A 20 3.93 -41.16 -7.58
N VAL A 21 4.15 -39.92 -8.01
CA VAL A 21 4.27 -39.61 -9.43
C VAL A 21 5.67 -40.06 -9.85
N THR A 22 5.75 -41.18 -10.51
CA THR A 22 6.90 -41.57 -11.30
C THR A 22 7.00 -40.62 -12.48
N GLY A 23 7.54 -39.42 -12.24
CA GLY A 23 7.85 -38.45 -13.27
C GLY A 23 9.33 -38.50 -13.62
N GLN A 24 9.63 -38.09 -14.82
CA GLN A 24 11.01 -37.98 -15.33
C GLN A 24 11.68 -36.76 -14.72
N SER A 25 12.98 -36.67 -14.77
CA SER A 25 13.74 -35.55 -14.23
C SER A 25 14.47 -34.76 -15.34
N LEU A 26 14.62 -33.45 -15.11
CA LEU A 26 15.49 -32.58 -15.87
C LEU A 26 16.52 -32.00 -14.93
N GLY A 27 17.77 -32.43 -15.08
CA GLY A 27 18.90 -31.91 -14.33
C GLY A 27 19.90 -31.18 -15.22
N GLY A 28 20.79 -30.44 -14.61
CA GLY A 28 21.83 -29.74 -15.35
C GLY A 28 22.59 -28.74 -14.51
N ARG A 29 23.39 -27.93 -15.15
CA ARG A 29 24.16 -26.88 -14.51
C ARG A 29 23.91 -25.53 -15.20
N VAL A 30 23.66 -24.50 -14.41
CA VAL A 30 23.56 -23.12 -14.92
C VAL A 30 24.85 -22.40 -14.56
N THR A 31 25.52 -21.85 -15.59
CA THR A 31 26.80 -21.13 -15.43
C THR A 31 26.73 -19.79 -16.19
N ASP A 32 27.69 -18.93 -15.96
CA ASP A 32 27.96 -17.78 -16.82
C ASP A 32 28.76 -18.18 -18.08
N LEU A 33 29.15 -17.19 -18.90
CA LEU A 33 29.93 -17.42 -20.13
C LEU A 33 31.35 -17.90 -19.83
N ASP A 34 31.89 -17.59 -18.67
CA ASP A 34 33.23 -17.98 -18.21
C ASP A 34 33.21 -19.37 -17.55
N GLY A 35 32.03 -19.98 -17.36
CA GLY A 35 31.81 -21.29 -16.79
C GLY A 35 31.66 -21.29 -15.26
N GLU A 36 31.62 -20.10 -14.63
CA GLU A 36 31.39 -19.97 -13.19
C GLU A 36 29.96 -20.36 -12.83
N PRO A 37 29.72 -21.07 -11.72
CA PRO A 37 28.38 -21.52 -11.36
C PRO A 37 27.49 -20.37 -10.91
N LEU A 38 26.27 -20.36 -11.38
CA LEU A 38 25.24 -19.40 -10.96
C LEU A 38 24.36 -20.01 -9.86
N ALA A 39 24.81 -19.87 -8.61
CA ALA A 39 24.10 -20.36 -7.44
C ALA A 39 22.82 -19.55 -7.15
N GLY A 40 21.65 -20.22 -7.05
CA GLY A 40 20.35 -19.58 -6.86
C GLY A 40 19.69 -19.15 -8.18
N ALA A 41 20.20 -19.56 -9.34
CA ALA A 41 19.52 -19.35 -10.60
C ALA A 41 18.16 -20.07 -10.61
N SER A 42 17.13 -19.39 -11.06
CA SER A 42 15.76 -19.92 -11.13
C SER A 42 15.57 -20.71 -12.43
N VAL A 43 15.11 -21.96 -12.31
CA VAL A 43 14.78 -22.84 -13.43
C VAL A 43 13.30 -23.21 -13.32
N VAL A 44 12.47 -22.70 -14.21
CA VAL A 44 11.00 -22.79 -14.12
C VAL A 44 10.41 -23.38 -15.38
N VAL A 45 9.46 -24.29 -15.23
CA VAL A 45 8.63 -24.78 -16.33
C VAL A 45 7.57 -23.73 -16.65
N GLU A 46 7.67 -23.05 -17.78
CA GLU A 46 6.75 -21.99 -18.17
C GLU A 46 5.29 -22.45 -18.20
N GLY A 47 4.40 -21.58 -17.75
CA GLY A 47 2.97 -21.90 -17.65
C GLY A 47 2.58 -22.80 -16.47
N THR A 48 3.53 -23.15 -15.59
CA THR A 48 3.31 -23.97 -14.40
C THR A 48 3.80 -23.26 -13.14
N PHE A 49 3.55 -23.85 -11.96
CA PHE A 49 4.14 -23.42 -10.68
C PHE A 49 5.41 -24.20 -10.33
N GLN A 50 5.87 -25.10 -11.23
CA GLN A 50 7.03 -25.95 -10.97
C GLN A 50 8.32 -25.24 -11.33
N GLY A 51 9.24 -25.16 -10.38
CA GLY A 51 10.56 -24.57 -10.56
C GLY A 51 11.48 -24.93 -9.41
N VAL A 52 12.77 -24.79 -9.64
CA VAL A 52 13.84 -25.01 -8.66
C VAL A 52 14.88 -23.92 -8.78
N HIS A 53 15.69 -23.77 -7.75
CA HIS A 53 16.87 -22.93 -7.79
C HIS A 53 18.11 -23.81 -7.84
N THR A 54 19.15 -23.32 -8.51
CA THR A 54 20.44 -24.00 -8.54
C THR A 54 21.13 -23.98 -7.18
N ASP A 55 21.86 -25.04 -6.86
CA ASP A 55 22.73 -25.14 -5.68
C ASP A 55 24.01 -24.27 -5.77
N ALA A 56 24.86 -24.33 -4.78
CA ALA A 56 26.13 -23.59 -4.75
C ALA A 56 27.07 -23.92 -5.92
N GLY A 57 26.94 -25.10 -6.52
CA GLY A 57 27.68 -25.52 -7.69
C GLY A 57 27.02 -25.17 -9.03
N GLY A 58 25.90 -24.47 -8.98
CA GLY A 58 25.06 -24.13 -10.15
C GLY A 58 24.22 -25.29 -10.65
N TYR A 59 24.15 -26.43 -9.93
CA TYR A 59 23.34 -27.58 -10.35
C TYR A 59 21.87 -27.42 -9.97
N TYR A 60 20.99 -27.93 -10.83
CA TYR A 60 19.56 -28.00 -10.60
C TYR A 60 19.00 -29.38 -10.91
N LEU A 61 17.89 -29.74 -10.29
CA LEU A 61 17.12 -30.95 -10.58
C LEU A 61 15.62 -30.67 -10.47
N LEU A 62 14.93 -30.67 -11.60
CA LEU A 62 13.48 -30.61 -11.73
C LEU A 62 12.94 -32.03 -11.82
N GLU A 63 12.26 -32.48 -10.79
CA GLU A 63 11.66 -33.82 -10.71
C GLU A 63 10.17 -33.79 -11.03
N GLY A 64 9.59 -34.93 -11.43
CA GLY A 64 8.16 -35.07 -11.66
C GLY A 64 7.65 -34.44 -12.95
N LEU A 65 8.51 -34.25 -13.95
CA LEU A 65 8.12 -33.80 -15.27
C LEU A 65 7.38 -34.93 -16.02
N LYS A 66 6.39 -34.56 -16.80
CA LYS A 66 5.71 -35.49 -17.72
C LYS A 66 6.55 -35.69 -18.97
N GLU A 67 6.42 -36.84 -19.59
CA GLU A 67 7.00 -37.03 -20.91
C GLU A 67 6.40 -36.07 -21.95
N GLY A 68 7.27 -35.43 -22.76
CA GLY A 68 6.89 -34.46 -23.78
C GLY A 68 7.70 -33.19 -23.79
N GLY A 69 7.29 -32.24 -24.61
CA GLY A 69 7.91 -30.91 -24.76
C GLY A 69 7.56 -29.98 -23.62
N HIS A 70 8.58 -29.41 -22.98
CA HIS A 70 8.47 -28.41 -21.95
C HIS A 70 9.27 -27.17 -22.34
N ARG A 71 8.71 -26.00 -22.10
CA ARG A 71 9.43 -24.74 -22.23
C ARG A 71 9.99 -24.38 -20.87
N ILE A 72 11.29 -24.42 -20.74
CA ILE A 72 12.01 -24.18 -19.49
C ILE A 72 12.64 -22.80 -19.55
N ARG A 73 12.34 -21.97 -18.57
CA ARG A 73 12.90 -20.64 -18.39
C ARG A 73 14.02 -20.70 -17.35
N TYR A 74 15.18 -20.26 -17.75
CA TYR A 74 16.37 -20.10 -16.93
C TYR A 74 16.58 -18.63 -16.68
N SER A 75 16.58 -18.20 -15.45
CA SER A 75 16.80 -16.82 -15.08
C SER A 75 17.69 -16.74 -13.83
N PHE A 76 18.62 -15.81 -13.88
CA PHE A 76 19.44 -15.46 -12.74
C PHE A 76 19.61 -13.95 -12.71
N MET A 77 19.68 -13.39 -11.51
CA MET A 77 19.84 -11.97 -11.33
C MET A 77 21.12 -11.50 -12.00
N GLY A 78 21.02 -10.50 -12.88
CA GLY A 78 22.17 -10.00 -13.65
C GLY A 78 22.50 -10.77 -14.93
N TYR A 79 21.61 -11.65 -15.38
CA TYR A 79 21.79 -12.45 -16.58
C TYR A 79 20.55 -12.42 -17.48
N GLU A 80 20.79 -12.50 -18.80
CA GLU A 80 19.70 -12.60 -19.78
C GLU A 80 18.88 -13.88 -19.51
N THR A 81 17.58 -13.72 -19.30
CA THR A 81 16.67 -14.86 -19.17
C THR A 81 16.65 -15.63 -20.49
N GLN A 82 16.85 -16.93 -20.43
CA GLN A 82 16.76 -17.83 -21.57
C GLN A 82 15.56 -18.78 -21.39
N SER A 83 14.76 -18.94 -22.44
CA SER A 83 13.75 -19.98 -22.50
C SER A 83 14.15 -21.00 -23.56
N ARG A 84 14.09 -22.29 -23.19
CA ARG A 84 14.42 -23.41 -24.09
C ARG A 84 13.28 -24.39 -24.14
N GLU A 85 12.97 -24.90 -25.32
CA GLU A 85 12.08 -26.04 -25.47
C GLU A 85 12.89 -27.33 -25.31
N ILE A 86 12.53 -28.13 -24.30
CA ILE A 86 13.19 -29.39 -23.96
C ILE A 86 12.18 -30.50 -24.05
N ASN A 87 12.48 -31.53 -24.83
CA ASN A 87 11.65 -32.72 -24.91
C ASN A 87 12.13 -33.76 -23.89
N VAL A 88 11.33 -33.98 -22.85
CA VAL A 88 11.65 -34.90 -21.75
C VAL A 88 11.12 -36.29 -22.12
N THR A 89 12.01 -37.20 -22.46
CA THR A 89 11.72 -38.59 -22.83
C THR A 89 12.35 -39.60 -21.87
N GLY A 90 12.75 -39.18 -20.71
CA GLY A 90 13.48 -39.86 -19.65
C GLY A 90 14.13 -38.86 -18.75
N ASP A 91 15.15 -39.28 -17.97
CA ASP A 91 15.98 -38.33 -17.25
C ASP A 91 16.87 -37.56 -18.22
N VAL A 92 16.65 -36.25 -18.35
CA VAL A 92 17.33 -35.39 -19.31
C VAL A 92 18.34 -34.49 -18.55
N ARG A 93 19.48 -34.27 -19.17
CA ARG A 93 20.48 -33.28 -18.68
C ARG A 93 20.61 -32.14 -19.67
N GLU A 94 20.42 -30.90 -19.18
CA GLU A 94 20.57 -29.67 -19.94
C GLU A 94 21.45 -28.67 -19.16
N ASP A 95 22.65 -28.45 -19.62
CA ASP A 95 23.55 -27.42 -19.07
C ASP A 95 23.33 -26.12 -19.83
N VAL A 96 23.11 -25.01 -19.06
CA VAL A 96 22.76 -23.70 -19.62
C VAL A 96 23.80 -22.66 -19.25
N ARG A 97 24.24 -21.88 -20.24
CA ARG A 97 25.08 -20.72 -20.00
C ARG A 97 24.24 -19.47 -20.18
N LEU A 98 24.12 -18.70 -19.11
CA LEU A 98 23.45 -17.42 -19.16
C LEU A 98 24.46 -16.34 -19.52
N LYS A 99 24.06 -15.45 -20.40
CA LYS A 99 24.87 -14.28 -20.74
C LYS A 99 24.64 -13.23 -19.67
N PRO A 100 25.69 -12.66 -19.06
CA PRO A 100 25.51 -11.54 -18.16
C PRO A 100 24.71 -10.45 -18.88
N THR A 101 23.53 -10.11 -18.34
CA THR A 101 22.96 -8.84 -18.70
C THR A 101 23.85 -7.80 -18.08
N ALA A 102 24.00 -6.71 -18.76
CA ALA A 102 24.67 -5.58 -18.20
C ALA A 102 23.89 -4.92 -17.02
N ILE A 103 22.88 -5.61 -16.43
CA ILE A 103 21.94 -5.20 -15.39
C ILE A 103 22.36 -5.74 -14.00
N ILE A 104 23.65 -5.86 -13.74
CA ILE A 104 24.20 -6.34 -12.43
C ILE A 104 23.72 -5.51 -11.22
N THR A 105 23.01 -4.44 -11.43
CA THR A 105 22.81 -3.35 -10.47
C THR A 105 21.38 -3.13 -10.05
N ASP A 106 20.40 -3.48 -10.86
CA ASP A 106 18.99 -3.53 -10.41
C ASP A 106 18.83 -4.61 -9.33
N ASP A 107 19.57 -5.70 -9.45
CA ASP A 107 19.64 -6.79 -8.48
C ASP A 107 20.12 -6.35 -7.10
N VAL A 108 21.08 -5.40 -7.03
CA VAL A 108 21.57 -4.87 -5.75
C VAL A 108 20.48 -4.05 -5.05
N ILE A 109 19.69 -3.27 -5.81
CA ILE A 109 18.57 -2.51 -5.26
C ILE A 109 17.50 -3.49 -4.75
N ILE A 110 17.09 -4.45 -5.57
CA ILE A 110 16.09 -5.46 -5.22
C ILE A 110 16.53 -6.25 -3.99
N SER A 111 17.74 -6.76 -3.98
CA SER A 111 18.25 -7.55 -2.84
C SER A 111 18.36 -6.72 -1.57
N ALA A 112 18.62 -5.41 -1.67
CA ALA A 112 18.77 -4.54 -0.51
C ALA A 112 17.46 -4.36 0.26
N THR A 113 16.32 -4.27 -0.45
CA THR A 113 15.04 -3.79 0.10
C THR A 113 13.97 -4.88 0.26
N ARG A 114 14.14 -6.06 -0.35
CA ARG A 114 13.09 -7.08 -0.43
C ARG A 114 13.37 -8.31 0.39
N ALA A 115 12.29 -9.03 0.74
CA ALA A 115 12.38 -10.40 1.20
C ALA A 115 12.79 -11.28 0.03
N GLY A 116 13.84 -12.07 0.24
CA GLY A 116 14.26 -13.12 -0.70
C GLY A 116 13.47 -14.41 -0.49
N ASP A 117 13.68 -15.38 -1.38
CA ASP A 117 12.94 -16.66 -1.39
C ASP A 117 13.13 -17.50 -0.11
N GLN A 118 14.20 -17.28 0.65
CA GLN A 118 14.48 -17.99 1.90
C GLN A 118 14.19 -17.14 3.15
N THR A 119 13.66 -15.92 2.99
CA THR A 119 13.32 -15.07 4.12
C THR A 119 12.03 -15.61 4.77
N PRO A 120 12.01 -15.87 6.09
CA PRO A 120 10.87 -16.48 6.77
C PRO A 120 9.76 -15.46 7.04
N LEU A 121 9.10 -14.99 5.99
CA LEU A 121 8.05 -13.96 6.03
C LEU A 121 6.92 -14.28 5.05
N ALA A 122 5.71 -13.84 5.40
CA ALA A 122 4.56 -13.87 4.51
C ALA A 122 4.61 -12.67 3.54
N TYR A 123 4.77 -12.90 2.25
CA TYR A 123 4.74 -11.84 1.25
C TYR A 123 3.98 -12.25 -0.02
N SER A 124 3.61 -11.26 -0.81
CA SER A 124 3.02 -11.41 -2.15
C SER A 124 3.73 -10.47 -3.12
N ASN A 125 3.97 -10.93 -4.34
CA ASN A 125 4.52 -10.10 -5.42
C ASN A 125 3.44 -9.83 -6.46
N VAL A 126 3.25 -8.56 -6.82
CA VAL A 126 2.40 -8.12 -7.93
C VAL A 126 3.33 -7.63 -9.03
N THR A 127 3.37 -8.35 -10.15
CA THR A 127 4.28 -8.05 -11.26
C THR A 127 3.82 -6.85 -12.08
N GLY A 128 4.74 -6.19 -12.79
CA GLY A 128 4.44 -5.08 -13.70
C GLY A 128 3.43 -5.46 -14.77
N GLU A 129 3.45 -6.69 -15.27
CA GLU A 129 2.46 -7.19 -16.23
C GLU A 129 1.02 -7.15 -15.63
N ILE A 130 0.87 -7.60 -14.38
CA ILE A 130 -0.43 -7.55 -13.69
C ILE A 130 -0.84 -6.10 -13.44
N LEU A 131 0.08 -5.27 -12.95
CA LEU A 131 -0.17 -3.86 -12.69
C LEU A 131 -0.57 -3.13 -13.97
N GLU A 132 0.14 -3.34 -15.06
CA GLU A 132 -0.16 -2.72 -16.34
C GLU A 132 -1.54 -3.14 -16.86
N LYS A 133 -1.88 -4.42 -16.79
CA LYS A 133 -3.19 -4.94 -17.20
C LYS A 133 -4.35 -4.41 -16.36
N GLN A 134 -4.16 -4.21 -15.07
CA GLN A 134 -5.20 -3.71 -14.19
C GLN A 134 -5.28 -2.19 -14.12
N ASN A 135 -4.24 -1.45 -14.56
CA ASN A 135 -4.16 0.00 -14.44
C ASN A 135 -5.03 0.72 -15.48
N SER A 136 -6.20 1.16 -15.05
CA SER A 136 -7.09 2.05 -15.80
C SER A 136 -7.14 3.49 -15.24
N GLY A 137 -6.22 3.81 -14.29
CA GLY A 137 -6.11 5.11 -13.63
C GLY A 137 -6.45 5.11 -12.13
N GLN A 138 -6.91 3.97 -11.60
CA GLN A 138 -7.17 3.85 -10.17
C GLN A 138 -5.88 3.90 -9.35
N GLY A 139 -6.01 4.28 -8.07
CA GLY A 139 -4.91 4.31 -7.12
C GLY A 139 -4.28 2.93 -6.90
N ILE A 140 -3.00 2.89 -6.52
CA ILE A 140 -2.27 1.64 -6.22
C ILE A 140 -3.04 0.71 -5.24
N PRO A 141 -3.76 1.19 -4.21
CA PRO A 141 -4.57 0.33 -3.36
C PRO A 141 -5.49 -0.61 -4.14
N TYR A 142 -6.15 -0.14 -5.18
CA TYR A 142 -7.06 -0.97 -6.00
C TYR A 142 -6.33 -2.02 -6.84
N LEU A 143 -5.08 -1.77 -7.23
CA LEU A 143 -4.24 -2.72 -7.97
C LEU A 143 -3.67 -3.83 -7.08
N LEU A 144 -3.74 -3.67 -5.76
CA LEU A 144 -3.28 -4.66 -4.77
C LEU A 144 -4.42 -5.46 -4.14
N SER A 145 -5.66 -5.28 -4.59
CA SER A 145 -6.89 -5.84 -4.01
C SER A 145 -6.91 -7.37 -3.89
N LEU A 146 -6.16 -8.09 -4.76
CA LEU A 146 -6.06 -9.57 -4.72
C LEU A 146 -5.09 -10.09 -3.64
N THR A 147 -4.33 -9.21 -2.99
CA THR A 147 -3.43 -9.57 -1.88
C THR A 147 -4.25 -10.08 -0.68
N PRO A 148 -3.81 -11.15 0.02
CA PRO A 148 -4.50 -11.63 1.21
C PRO A 148 -4.65 -10.56 2.29
N SER A 149 -5.76 -10.58 3.03
CA SER A 149 -6.07 -9.67 4.15
C SER A 149 -6.12 -8.19 3.77
N PHE A 150 -6.30 -7.88 2.51
CA PHE A 150 -6.26 -6.52 1.96
C PHE A 150 -7.67 -5.93 1.82
N VAL A 151 -7.86 -4.68 2.21
CA VAL A 151 -9.10 -3.92 2.02
C VAL A 151 -8.74 -2.53 1.50
N GLU A 152 -9.24 -2.19 0.34
CA GLU A 152 -9.12 -0.88 -0.30
C GLU A 152 -10.33 0.00 0.02
N THR A 153 -10.13 1.33 0.03
CA THR A 153 -11.18 2.33 0.21
C THR A 153 -11.04 3.48 -0.78
N SER A 154 -12.14 4.11 -1.15
CA SER A 154 -12.18 5.29 -2.02
C SER A 154 -13.24 6.27 -1.53
N GLU A 155 -12.89 7.55 -1.47
CA GLU A 155 -13.82 8.62 -1.11
C GLU A 155 -14.71 9.03 -2.28
N SER A 156 -14.14 9.07 -3.49
CA SER A 156 -14.89 9.33 -4.72
C SER A 156 -15.79 8.17 -5.17
N GLY A 157 -15.62 6.99 -4.57
CA GLY A 157 -16.40 5.79 -4.85
C GLY A 157 -16.01 5.01 -6.11
N ASN A 158 -15.09 5.52 -6.95
CA ASN A 158 -14.68 4.85 -8.19
C ASN A 158 -13.18 4.48 -8.25
N GLY A 159 -12.46 4.62 -7.13
CA GLY A 159 -11.05 4.26 -7.01
C GLY A 159 -10.07 5.29 -7.58
N ILE A 160 -10.52 6.48 -7.99
CA ILE A 160 -9.70 7.60 -8.47
C ILE A 160 -9.80 8.76 -7.48
N GLY A 161 -8.73 9.53 -7.29
CA GLY A 161 -8.64 10.54 -6.24
C GLY A 161 -8.17 9.93 -4.92
N TYR A 162 -8.79 10.31 -3.80
CA TYR A 162 -8.43 9.82 -2.48
C TYR A 162 -8.77 8.34 -2.32
N THR A 163 -7.72 7.54 -2.17
CA THR A 163 -7.80 6.09 -1.92
C THR A 163 -6.89 5.70 -0.77
N SER A 164 -7.29 4.70 -0.01
CA SER A 164 -6.50 4.17 1.10
C SER A 164 -6.58 2.65 1.16
N LEU A 165 -5.84 2.05 2.09
CA LEU A 165 -5.77 0.60 2.23
C LEU A 165 -5.57 0.17 3.68
N ARG A 166 -5.98 -1.06 3.96
CA ARG A 166 -5.72 -1.77 5.22
C ARG A 166 -5.22 -3.18 4.92
N ILE A 167 -4.26 -3.65 5.72
CA ILE A 167 -3.73 -5.02 5.63
C ILE A 167 -3.87 -5.68 7.00
N ARG A 168 -4.54 -6.84 7.09
CA ARG A 168 -4.88 -7.50 8.36
C ARG A 168 -5.62 -6.56 9.34
N GLY A 169 -6.41 -5.61 8.83
CA GLY A 169 -7.10 -4.59 9.61
C GLY A 169 -6.18 -3.50 10.19
N THR A 170 -4.88 -3.47 9.88
CA THR A 170 -4.01 -2.34 10.22
C THR A 170 -4.17 -1.23 9.19
N ASP A 171 -4.27 0.00 9.66
CA ASP A 171 -4.46 1.19 8.82
C ASP A 171 -3.18 1.64 8.09
N ALA A 172 -3.34 2.57 7.15
CA ALA A 172 -2.26 3.06 6.30
C ALA A 172 -1.08 3.67 7.07
N SER A 173 -1.30 4.25 8.26
CA SER A 173 -0.23 4.83 9.08
C SER A 173 0.70 3.79 9.72
N ARG A 174 0.33 2.51 9.69
CA ARG A 174 1.11 1.36 10.16
C ARG A 174 1.70 0.53 9.04
N ILE A 175 1.54 0.99 7.80
CA ILE A 175 2.02 0.32 6.59
C ILE A 175 3.15 1.14 6.00
N ASN A 176 4.35 0.58 6.06
CA ASN A 176 5.52 1.20 5.48
C ASN A 176 5.54 1.04 3.95
N VAL A 177 5.82 2.11 3.23
CA VAL A 177 5.93 2.09 1.77
C VAL A 177 7.28 2.64 1.35
N THR A 178 7.92 1.95 0.40
CA THR A 178 9.17 2.41 -0.19
C THR A 178 9.12 2.36 -1.72
N ILE A 179 9.83 3.28 -2.37
CA ILE A 179 10.13 3.24 -3.81
C ILE A 179 11.64 3.07 -3.97
N ASP A 180 12.08 1.98 -4.64
CA ASP A 180 13.48 1.63 -4.82
C ASP A 180 14.29 1.66 -3.48
N GLY A 181 13.62 1.31 -2.36
CA GLY A 181 14.18 1.31 -1.00
C GLY A 181 14.18 2.67 -0.28
N ILE A 182 13.67 3.72 -0.91
CA ILE A 182 13.55 5.05 -0.34
C ILE A 182 12.18 5.20 0.33
N PRO A 183 12.09 5.70 1.58
CA PRO A 183 10.83 5.91 2.27
C PRO A 183 9.89 6.85 1.51
N LEU A 184 8.60 6.48 1.45
CA LEU A 184 7.57 7.25 0.77
C LEU A 184 6.52 7.82 1.73
N ASN A 185 6.33 7.20 2.90
CA ASN A 185 5.39 7.70 3.90
C ASN A 185 5.72 9.12 4.31
N ASP A 186 4.70 9.97 4.38
CA ASP A 186 4.81 11.28 5.02
C ASP A 186 5.25 11.11 6.49
N PRO A 187 6.29 11.80 6.97
CA PRO A 187 6.81 11.58 8.31
C PRO A 187 5.89 12.00 9.46
N GLU A 188 4.94 12.92 9.26
CA GLU A 188 4.01 13.38 10.29
C GLU A 188 2.79 12.46 10.43
N SER A 189 2.11 12.18 9.32
CA SER A 189 0.93 11.29 9.29
C SER A 189 1.30 9.82 9.25
N GLN A 190 2.54 9.48 8.88
CA GLN A 190 3.09 8.14 8.71
C GLN A 190 2.35 7.29 7.67
N GLN A 191 1.63 7.90 6.74
CA GLN A 191 0.92 7.24 5.65
C GLN A 191 1.34 7.78 4.28
N VAL A 192 0.88 7.14 3.23
CA VAL A 192 1.04 7.59 1.84
C VAL A 192 -0.29 8.11 1.34
N PHE A 193 -0.29 9.33 0.82
CA PHE A 193 -1.41 9.89 0.08
C PHE A 193 -1.25 9.50 -1.39
N TRP A 194 -2.00 8.48 -1.81
CA TRP A 194 -1.87 7.93 -3.16
C TRP A 194 -2.35 8.90 -4.25
N VAL A 195 -3.20 9.85 -3.87
CA VAL A 195 -3.67 10.94 -4.73
C VAL A 195 -2.52 11.81 -5.22
N ASP A 196 -1.46 11.99 -4.42
CA ASP A 196 -0.27 12.78 -4.73
C ASP A 196 0.70 12.07 -5.68
N LEU A 197 0.45 10.80 -5.98
CA LEU A 197 1.26 9.94 -6.86
C LEU A 197 0.45 9.44 -8.06
N PRO A 198 -0.14 10.36 -8.86
CA PRO A 198 -1.05 9.98 -9.92
C PRO A 198 -0.38 9.07 -10.94
N ASP A 199 -1.10 7.98 -11.31
CA ASP A 199 -0.64 7.02 -12.31
C ASP A 199 0.79 6.49 -12.09
N LEU A 200 1.24 6.44 -10.82
CA LEU A 200 2.56 5.89 -10.47
C LEU A 200 2.72 4.46 -10.99
N ALA A 201 1.64 3.66 -10.97
CA ALA A 201 1.65 2.26 -11.41
C ALA A 201 2.20 2.06 -12.83
N SER A 202 2.04 3.04 -13.72
CA SER A 202 2.62 3.01 -15.08
C SER A 202 4.15 3.04 -15.12
N SER A 203 4.79 3.49 -14.03
CA SER A 203 6.25 3.52 -13.88
C SER A 203 6.79 2.41 -12.98
N VAL A 204 5.95 1.47 -12.55
CA VAL A 204 6.29 0.39 -11.61
C VAL A 204 6.53 -0.91 -12.36
N ASP A 205 7.64 -1.58 -12.02
CA ASP A 205 7.99 -2.91 -12.50
C ASP A 205 7.33 -4.02 -11.68
N ASN A 206 7.35 -3.86 -10.36
CA ASN A 206 6.66 -4.78 -9.48
C ASN A 206 6.47 -4.18 -8.07
N ILE A 207 5.53 -4.75 -7.31
CA ILE A 207 5.27 -4.41 -5.92
C ILE A 207 5.35 -5.67 -5.08
N GLN A 208 6.15 -5.63 -4.01
CA GLN A 208 6.13 -6.68 -2.98
C GLN A 208 5.40 -6.19 -1.75
N VAL A 209 4.35 -6.90 -1.35
CA VAL A 209 3.59 -6.66 -0.12
C VAL A 209 4.02 -7.68 0.92
N GLN A 210 4.73 -7.24 1.97
CA GLN A 210 5.10 -8.05 3.13
C GLN A 210 4.06 -7.82 4.23
N ARG A 211 3.46 -8.87 4.74
CA ARG A 211 2.45 -8.80 5.81
C ARG A 211 3.11 -9.07 7.16
N GLY A 212 2.61 -8.42 8.22
CA GLY A 212 3.27 -8.43 9.53
C GLY A 212 4.47 -7.48 9.59
N VAL A 213 5.34 -7.71 10.55
CA VAL A 213 6.52 -6.88 10.81
C VAL A 213 7.59 -7.06 9.74
N GLY A 214 7.53 -6.80 8.56
CA GLY A 214 8.55 -6.95 7.50
C GLY A 214 10.02 -6.92 7.94
N THR A 215 10.96 -7.01 7.03
CA THR A 215 12.41 -6.92 7.34
C THR A 215 12.83 -5.48 7.64
N SER A 216 13.91 -5.29 8.41
CA SER A 216 14.45 -3.96 8.73
C SER A 216 15.00 -3.21 7.51
N SER A 217 15.28 -3.91 6.42
CA SER A 217 15.67 -3.31 5.14
C SER A 217 14.53 -2.55 4.44
N ASN A 218 13.28 -2.73 4.88
CA ASN A 218 12.15 -1.93 4.38
C ASN A 218 12.18 -0.48 4.90
N GLY A 219 13.07 -0.17 5.83
CA GLY A 219 13.16 1.14 6.46
C GLY A 219 12.65 1.15 7.90
N ALA A 220 12.60 2.34 8.45
CA ALA A 220 12.32 2.53 9.86
C ALA A 220 10.85 2.32 10.24
N GLY A 221 9.92 2.51 9.29
CA GLY A 221 8.49 2.45 9.51
C GLY A 221 7.85 1.05 9.43
N ALA A 222 8.64 -0.03 9.23
CA ALA A 222 8.09 -1.39 9.12
C ALA A 222 7.44 -1.83 10.44
N PHE A 223 6.10 -1.85 10.50
CA PHE A 223 5.33 -2.18 11.70
C PHE A 223 4.23 -3.22 11.43
N GLY A 224 3.12 -2.84 10.79
CA GLY A 224 2.00 -3.75 10.53
C GLY A 224 2.06 -4.47 9.19
N ALA A 225 2.64 -3.82 8.18
CA ALA A 225 2.95 -4.35 6.86
C ALA A 225 3.99 -3.48 6.16
N SER A 226 4.52 -3.96 5.02
CA SER A 226 5.39 -3.16 4.16
C SER A 226 5.07 -3.36 2.69
N ILE A 227 5.03 -2.28 1.91
CA ILE A 227 4.84 -2.26 0.47
C ILE A 227 6.12 -1.73 -0.18
N ASN A 228 6.81 -2.58 -0.94
CA ASN A 228 8.06 -2.24 -1.60
C ASN A 228 7.81 -2.12 -3.10
N ILE A 229 7.80 -0.89 -3.59
CA ILE A 229 7.60 -0.55 -5.00
C ILE A 229 8.96 -0.49 -5.67
N GLN A 230 9.06 -1.13 -6.82
CA GLN A 230 10.22 -1.03 -7.70
C GLN A 230 9.82 -0.30 -8.97
N THR A 231 10.56 0.73 -9.33
CA THR A 231 10.35 1.43 -10.60
C THR A 231 10.83 0.59 -11.77
N LYS A 232 10.21 0.78 -12.94
CA LYS A 232 10.59 0.08 -14.18
C LYS A 232 12.09 0.24 -14.44
N GLY A 233 12.73 -0.87 -14.75
CA GLY A 233 14.09 -0.92 -15.25
C GLY A 233 14.20 -0.28 -16.62
N ILE A 234 15.40 -0.18 -17.14
CA ILE A 234 15.66 0.39 -18.44
C ILE A 234 15.70 -0.73 -19.48
N GLU A 235 14.92 -0.57 -20.54
CA GLU A 235 14.96 -1.45 -21.70
C GLU A 235 16.28 -1.28 -22.47
N ASN A 236 16.78 -2.37 -23.08
CA ASN A 236 18.01 -2.32 -23.88
C ASN A 236 17.82 -1.59 -25.21
N GLU A 237 16.62 -1.63 -25.78
CA GLU A 237 16.28 -1.03 -27.05
C GLU A 237 15.44 0.24 -26.89
N PRO A 238 15.53 1.19 -27.81
CA PRO A 238 14.65 2.37 -27.81
C PRO A 238 13.20 1.92 -27.96
N PHE A 239 12.29 2.56 -27.24
CA PHE A 239 10.86 2.29 -27.32
C PHE A 239 10.04 3.54 -27.11
N ALA A 240 8.80 3.49 -27.60
CA ALA A 240 7.75 4.42 -27.24
C ALA A 240 6.46 3.65 -26.96
N GLU A 241 5.71 4.09 -25.96
CA GLU A 241 4.44 3.48 -25.55
C GLU A 241 3.39 4.56 -25.36
N ILE A 242 2.20 4.31 -25.86
CA ILE A 242 1.01 5.14 -25.65
C ILE A 242 -0.05 4.25 -25.00
N SER A 243 -0.60 4.70 -23.88
CA SER A 243 -1.70 4.02 -23.19
C SER A 243 -2.81 5.03 -22.93
N SER A 244 -3.99 4.79 -23.47
CA SER A 244 -5.16 5.64 -23.29
C SER A 244 -6.32 4.81 -22.76
N ALA A 245 -7.07 5.34 -21.79
CA ALA A 245 -8.26 4.70 -21.24
C ALA A 245 -9.40 5.72 -21.14
N ALA A 246 -10.63 5.26 -21.35
CA ALA A 246 -11.85 6.04 -21.19
C ALA A 246 -12.97 5.18 -20.63
N GLY A 247 -13.84 5.75 -19.81
CA GLY A 247 -14.93 4.98 -19.20
C GLY A 247 -15.92 5.79 -18.39
N SER A 248 -16.61 5.10 -17.51
CA SER A 248 -17.65 5.65 -16.63
C SER A 248 -17.12 6.82 -15.79
N PHE A 249 -18.03 7.65 -15.31
CA PHE A 249 -17.75 8.81 -14.46
C PHE A 249 -16.81 9.83 -15.13
N GLY A 250 -16.98 10.07 -16.44
CA GLY A 250 -16.15 11.00 -17.19
C GLY A 250 -14.64 10.68 -17.14
N THR A 251 -14.28 9.43 -16.88
CA THR A 251 -12.89 9.05 -16.67
C THR A 251 -12.13 8.98 -17.99
N PHE A 252 -11.01 9.72 -18.06
CA PHE A 252 -10.03 9.67 -19.14
C PHE A 252 -8.63 9.63 -18.57
N ARG A 253 -7.82 8.69 -19.07
CA ARG A 253 -6.40 8.59 -18.75
C ARG A 253 -5.61 8.49 -20.04
N ASN A 254 -4.56 9.30 -20.15
CA ASN A 254 -3.59 9.24 -21.24
C ASN A 254 -2.19 9.22 -20.68
N SER A 255 -1.38 8.28 -21.11
CA SER A 255 0.01 8.14 -20.71
C SER A 255 0.90 7.90 -21.95
N ILE A 256 2.00 8.62 -22.00
CA ILE A 256 3.04 8.44 -23.03
C ILE A 256 4.34 8.15 -22.29
N THR A 257 4.99 7.04 -22.67
CA THR A 257 6.30 6.65 -22.18
C THR A 257 7.26 6.52 -23.34
N ALA A 258 8.49 6.99 -23.19
CA ALA A 258 9.54 6.81 -24.18
C ALA A 258 10.89 6.55 -23.49
N GLY A 259 11.69 5.70 -24.11
CA GLY A 259 13.02 5.37 -23.63
C GLY A 259 14.03 5.27 -24.77
N THR A 260 15.26 5.67 -24.47
CA THR A 260 16.36 5.65 -25.47
C THR A 260 16.93 4.27 -25.70
N GLY A 261 16.54 3.29 -24.88
CA GLY A 261 17.34 2.08 -24.74
C GLY A 261 18.72 2.40 -24.17
N LEU A 262 19.60 1.43 -24.24
CA LEU A 262 20.94 1.56 -23.70
C LEU A 262 21.93 2.13 -24.72
N LEU A 263 22.30 3.39 -24.53
CA LEU A 263 23.26 4.10 -25.39
C LEU A 263 24.71 3.76 -25.02
N LYS A 264 25.50 3.29 -26.00
CA LYS A 264 26.91 2.91 -25.81
C LYS A 264 27.13 1.98 -24.60
N ASP A 265 26.18 1.09 -24.33
CA ASP A 265 26.18 0.16 -23.20
C ASP A 265 26.34 0.80 -21.82
N ARG A 266 26.10 2.09 -21.68
CA ARG A 266 26.38 2.84 -20.42
C ARG A 266 25.27 3.77 -19.97
N PHE A 267 24.57 4.43 -20.88
CA PHE A 267 23.61 5.46 -20.53
C PHE A 267 22.22 5.06 -21.01
N ALA A 268 21.22 5.37 -20.25
CA ALA A 268 19.87 5.28 -20.73
C ALA A 268 18.98 6.32 -20.06
N PHE A 269 17.96 6.75 -20.77
CA PHE A 269 16.98 7.72 -20.32
C PHE A 269 15.59 7.21 -20.63
N GLN A 270 14.69 7.45 -19.70
CA GLN A 270 13.27 7.14 -19.84
C GLN A 270 12.45 8.29 -19.30
N MET A 271 11.35 8.59 -19.97
CA MET A 271 10.37 9.56 -19.51
C MET A 271 8.95 9.03 -19.67
N ARG A 272 8.08 9.42 -18.77
CA ARG A 272 6.64 9.23 -18.87
C ARG A 272 5.94 10.54 -18.52
N TYR A 273 4.88 10.83 -19.22
CA TYR A 273 3.90 11.85 -18.86
C TYR A 273 2.51 11.23 -18.86
N SER A 274 1.68 11.59 -17.88
CA SER A 274 0.31 11.11 -17.75
C SER A 274 -0.64 12.23 -17.34
N ASP A 275 -1.81 12.26 -17.97
CA ASP A 275 -2.99 13.07 -17.60
C ASP A 275 -4.13 12.12 -17.27
N LEU A 276 -4.75 12.33 -16.10
CA LEU A 276 -5.89 11.54 -15.63
C LEU A 276 -6.98 12.48 -15.13
N ARG A 277 -8.22 12.22 -15.56
CA ARG A 277 -9.42 12.96 -15.12
C ARG A 277 -10.54 11.99 -14.83
N SER A 278 -11.36 12.34 -13.84
CA SER A 278 -12.57 11.62 -13.49
C SER A 278 -13.53 12.58 -12.79
N ASP A 279 -14.82 12.42 -12.98
CA ASP A 279 -15.82 13.19 -12.25
C ASP A 279 -16.11 12.60 -10.85
N GLY A 280 -15.66 11.35 -10.60
CA GLY A 280 -16.01 10.59 -9.39
C GLY A 280 -17.42 10.01 -9.46
N PHE A 281 -17.74 9.06 -8.57
CA PHE A 281 -19.12 8.57 -8.39
C PHE A 281 -19.89 9.46 -7.44
N VAL A 282 -19.27 9.91 -6.36
CA VAL A 282 -19.85 10.85 -5.41
C VAL A 282 -19.81 12.26 -6.02
N ASP A 283 -20.85 13.04 -5.83
CA ASP A 283 -21.00 14.39 -6.41
C ASP A 283 -19.84 15.30 -6.01
N ARG A 284 -19.31 16.08 -6.95
CA ARG A 284 -18.23 17.07 -6.75
C ARG A 284 -16.90 16.49 -6.21
N THR A 285 -16.65 15.19 -6.33
CA THR A 285 -15.37 14.56 -6.00
C THR A 285 -14.45 14.37 -7.22
N GLY A 286 -14.70 15.16 -8.27
CA GLY A 286 -13.93 15.07 -9.50
C GLY A 286 -12.44 15.33 -9.30
N SER A 287 -11.61 14.59 -10.03
CA SER A 287 -10.14 14.65 -9.95
C SER A 287 -9.53 15.04 -11.30
N LYS A 288 -8.50 15.89 -11.25
CA LYS A 288 -7.64 16.25 -12.38
C LYS A 288 -6.18 16.10 -11.96
N HIS A 289 -5.53 15.09 -12.49
CA HIS A 289 -4.20 14.70 -12.10
C HIS A 289 -3.23 14.80 -13.27
N ASN A 290 -2.04 15.32 -13.01
CA ASN A 290 -0.92 15.32 -13.94
C ASN A 290 0.29 14.71 -13.28
N SER A 291 1.00 13.84 -13.97
CA SER A 291 2.25 13.29 -13.45
C SER A 291 3.31 13.12 -14.52
N ALA A 292 4.57 13.24 -14.11
CA ALA A 292 5.70 12.93 -14.95
C ALA A 292 6.70 12.07 -14.17
N PHE A 293 7.36 11.18 -14.87
CA PHE A 293 8.45 10.34 -14.37
C PHE A 293 9.63 10.46 -15.32
N PHE A 294 10.79 10.77 -14.76
CA PHE A 294 12.05 10.76 -15.48
C PHE A 294 13.03 9.83 -14.79
N SER A 295 13.68 8.98 -15.53
CA SER A 295 14.76 8.13 -15.04
C SER A 295 15.96 8.24 -15.96
N ALA A 296 17.12 8.50 -15.38
CA ALA A 296 18.40 8.51 -16.05
C ALA A 296 19.33 7.51 -15.38
N LEU A 297 20.00 6.71 -16.17
CA LEU A 297 20.90 5.67 -15.70
C LEU A 297 22.27 5.83 -16.35
N TYR A 298 23.30 5.72 -15.51
CA TYR A 298 24.68 5.52 -15.92
C TYR A 298 25.24 4.25 -15.28
N ARG A 299 25.79 3.35 -16.09
CA ARG A 299 26.38 2.10 -15.60
C ARG A 299 27.80 1.87 -16.10
N THR A 300 28.53 1.15 -15.29
CA THR A 300 29.83 0.56 -15.64
C THR A 300 29.77 -0.93 -15.32
N GLY A 301 30.81 -1.70 -15.58
CA GLY A 301 30.86 -3.12 -15.22
C GLY A 301 30.70 -3.42 -13.71
N LYS A 302 30.87 -2.42 -12.83
CA LYS A 302 30.80 -2.61 -11.36
C LYS A 302 29.90 -1.60 -10.65
N SER A 303 29.45 -0.54 -11.30
CA SER A 303 28.68 0.52 -10.64
C SER A 303 27.49 0.97 -11.48
N LEU A 304 26.42 1.35 -10.79
CA LEU A 304 25.24 2.00 -11.33
C LEU A 304 24.98 3.30 -10.59
N ILE A 305 24.63 4.32 -11.33
CA ILE A 305 23.99 5.54 -10.83
C ILE A 305 22.66 5.65 -11.53
N LYS A 306 21.57 5.75 -10.76
CA LYS A 306 20.21 5.97 -11.27
C LYS A 306 19.65 7.23 -10.62
N ALA A 307 19.18 8.16 -11.44
CA ALA A 307 18.48 9.35 -10.98
C ALA A 307 17.02 9.25 -11.40
N ASN A 308 16.09 9.33 -10.43
CA ASN A 308 14.65 9.38 -10.68
C ASN A 308 14.08 10.73 -10.26
N VAL A 309 13.15 11.24 -11.06
CA VAL A 309 12.33 12.41 -10.75
C VAL A 309 10.88 11.99 -10.95
N ILE A 310 10.08 12.05 -9.88
CA ILE A 310 8.65 11.74 -9.89
C ILE A 310 7.93 13.04 -9.56
N LEU A 311 7.13 13.54 -10.49
CA LEU A 311 6.36 14.78 -10.34
C LEU A 311 4.89 14.43 -10.31
N GLY A 312 4.18 14.89 -9.29
CA GLY A 312 2.74 14.72 -9.11
C GLY A 312 2.05 16.06 -8.84
N LYS A 313 0.95 16.29 -9.53
CA LYS A 313 0.03 17.38 -9.24
C LYS A 313 -1.38 16.87 -9.27
N GLU A 314 -2.12 17.16 -8.22
CA GLU A 314 -3.52 16.84 -8.11
C GLU A 314 -4.38 18.09 -7.91
N LEU A 315 -5.62 18.02 -8.39
CA LEU A 315 -6.73 18.89 -8.06
C LEU A 315 -7.95 17.99 -7.90
N THR A 316 -8.41 17.82 -6.66
CA THR A 316 -9.44 16.83 -6.32
C THR A 316 -10.54 17.47 -5.51
N GLY A 317 -11.81 17.25 -5.88
CA GLY A 317 -12.95 17.66 -5.09
C GLY A 317 -12.99 16.93 -3.75
N ILE A 318 -13.38 17.64 -2.71
CA ILE A 318 -13.43 17.14 -1.33
C ILE A 318 -14.55 16.11 -1.19
N GLY A 319 -14.20 14.88 -0.77
CA GLY A 319 -15.12 13.77 -0.53
C GLY A 319 -15.04 13.17 0.88
N TRP A 320 -14.13 13.64 1.73
CA TRP A 320 -13.85 13.04 3.04
C TRP A 320 -14.94 13.22 4.10
N TRP A 321 -15.98 14.05 3.84
CA TRP A 321 -17.13 14.19 4.73
C TRP A 321 -18.06 12.97 4.71
N GLY A 322 -18.04 12.18 3.61
CA GLY A 322 -18.93 11.04 3.46
C GLY A 322 -20.42 11.41 3.32
N VAL A 323 -21.26 10.41 3.20
CA VAL A 323 -22.72 10.54 3.09
C VAL A 323 -23.38 10.24 4.44
N PRO A 324 -24.22 11.15 5.00
CA PRO A 324 -24.97 10.86 6.22
C PRO A 324 -25.85 9.62 6.06
N LYS A 325 -25.97 8.81 7.13
CA LYS A 325 -26.73 7.56 7.12
C LYS A 325 -28.16 7.74 6.59
N GLU A 326 -28.83 8.83 6.97
CA GLU A 326 -30.22 9.12 6.62
C GLU A 326 -30.39 9.43 5.13
N ILE A 327 -29.32 9.92 4.48
CA ILE A 327 -29.32 10.29 3.06
C ILE A 327 -28.86 9.10 2.19
N LEU A 328 -28.06 8.21 2.73
CA LEU A 328 -27.42 7.12 1.99
C LEU A 328 -28.43 6.23 1.21
N GLU A 329 -29.60 5.96 1.80
CA GLU A 329 -30.64 5.14 1.15
C GLU A 329 -31.34 5.86 0.00
N VAL A 330 -31.39 7.21 0.04
CA VAL A 330 -32.09 8.05 -0.93
C VAL A 330 -31.15 8.55 -2.03
N ASN A 331 -29.95 8.98 -1.66
CA ASN A 331 -28.97 9.53 -2.58
C ASN A 331 -27.53 9.11 -2.19
N ARG A 332 -27.04 8.05 -2.78
CA ARG A 332 -25.68 7.53 -2.55
C ARG A 332 -24.58 8.42 -3.13
N GLN A 333 -24.91 9.38 -3.98
CA GLN A 333 -23.93 10.30 -4.59
C GLN A 333 -23.84 11.63 -3.84
N TYR A 334 -24.68 11.84 -2.84
CA TYR A 334 -24.69 13.10 -2.07
C TYR A 334 -23.31 13.38 -1.46
N ASN A 335 -22.92 14.66 -1.54
CA ASN A 335 -21.71 15.16 -0.90
C ASN A 335 -22.04 16.47 -0.19
N PRO A 336 -21.87 16.57 1.14
CA PRO A 336 -22.13 17.81 1.88
C PRO A 336 -21.04 18.88 1.70
N ALA A 337 -19.92 18.56 1.05
CA ALA A 337 -18.81 19.51 0.87
C ALA A 337 -19.30 20.78 0.13
N GLY A 338 -19.00 21.94 0.72
CA GLY A 338 -19.35 23.25 0.17
C GLY A 338 -20.84 23.60 0.18
N GLU A 339 -21.68 22.80 0.85
CA GLU A 339 -23.11 23.10 0.97
C GLU A 339 -23.35 24.35 1.85
N TYR A 340 -24.22 25.25 1.39
CA TYR A 340 -24.70 26.42 2.14
C TYR A 340 -26.11 26.81 1.73
N THR A 341 -26.77 27.60 2.54
CA THR A 341 -28.11 28.10 2.24
C THR A 341 -28.04 29.59 1.86
N ASP A 342 -28.51 29.93 0.67
CA ASP A 342 -28.49 31.31 0.23
C ASP A 342 -29.56 32.18 0.96
N GLU A 343 -29.53 33.49 0.73
CA GLU A 343 -30.46 34.47 1.33
C GLU A 343 -31.93 34.22 1.01
N TYR A 344 -32.22 33.35 0.03
CA TYR A 344 -33.59 32.95 -0.36
C TYR A 344 -33.97 31.60 0.26
N GLY A 345 -33.16 31.02 1.11
CA GLY A 345 -33.38 29.70 1.70
C GLY A 345 -33.14 28.54 0.73
N ILE A 346 -32.41 28.77 -0.37
CA ILE A 346 -32.11 27.75 -1.38
C ILE A 346 -30.72 27.14 -1.08
N VAL A 347 -30.65 25.80 -1.03
CA VAL A 347 -29.38 25.07 -0.89
C VAL A 347 -28.53 25.30 -2.14
N ARG A 348 -27.28 25.69 -1.92
CA ARG A 348 -26.24 25.93 -2.92
C ARG A 348 -24.98 25.16 -2.55
N TYR A 349 -24.07 25.08 -3.49
CA TYR A 349 -22.77 24.46 -3.28
C TYR A 349 -21.67 25.39 -3.76
N TYR A 350 -20.60 25.48 -2.99
CA TYR A 350 -19.40 26.20 -3.38
C TYR A 350 -18.61 25.37 -4.41
N ASP A 351 -18.40 25.93 -5.61
CA ASP A 351 -17.84 25.17 -6.74
C ASP A 351 -16.37 24.77 -6.58
N ASN A 352 -15.62 25.46 -5.74
CA ASN A 352 -14.18 25.24 -5.58
C ASN A 352 -13.80 24.61 -4.22
N GLU A 353 -14.67 23.77 -3.69
CA GLU A 353 -14.38 22.93 -2.52
C GLU A 353 -13.42 21.82 -2.95
N THR A 354 -12.12 22.14 -3.00
CA THR A 354 -11.10 21.28 -3.61
C THR A 354 -9.83 21.22 -2.79
N ASP A 355 -9.15 20.09 -2.90
CA ASP A 355 -7.74 19.96 -2.57
C ASP A 355 -6.88 20.17 -3.81
N ASN A 356 -5.76 20.86 -3.66
CA ASN A 356 -4.80 21.17 -4.69
C ASN A 356 -3.40 21.01 -4.14
N TYR A 357 -2.76 19.92 -4.51
CA TYR A 357 -1.44 19.57 -3.99
C TYR A 357 -0.45 19.25 -5.11
N THR A 358 0.81 19.56 -4.86
CA THR A 358 1.94 19.19 -5.72
C THR A 358 2.96 18.47 -4.87
N GLN A 359 3.33 17.25 -5.27
CA GLN A 359 4.36 16.47 -4.61
C GLN A 359 5.39 16.00 -5.61
N ASN A 360 6.65 16.31 -5.34
CA ASN A 360 7.77 15.99 -6.21
C ASN A 360 8.83 15.21 -5.44
N HIS A 361 9.30 14.11 -6.02
CA HIS A 361 10.36 13.29 -5.44
C HIS A 361 11.58 13.28 -6.36
N TYR A 362 12.73 13.49 -5.76
CA TYR A 362 14.03 13.46 -6.40
C TYR A 362 14.88 12.40 -5.73
N GLN A 363 15.41 11.46 -6.50
CA GLN A 363 16.15 10.32 -5.99
C GLN A 363 17.45 10.15 -6.75
N LEU A 364 18.55 9.95 -6.05
CA LEU A 364 19.85 9.62 -6.62
C LEU A 364 20.36 8.33 -5.98
N ILE A 365 20.34 7.26 -6.74
CA ILE A 365 20.67 5.92 -6.28
C ILE A 365 22.05 5.55 -6.82
N TYR A 366 22.93 5.08 -5.94
CA TYR A 366 24.23 4.54 -6.27
C TYR A 366 24.35 3.11 -5.78
N SER A 367 24.66 2.19 -6.69
CA SER A 367 24.95 0.80 -6.38
C SER A 367 26.29 0.41 -6.94
N ARG A 368 27.10 -0.35 -6.16
CA ARG A 368 28.41 -0.81 -6.57
C ARG A 368 28.71 -2.20 -6.07
N ARG A 369 29.12 -3.09 -6.98
CA ARG A 369 29.75 -4.35 -6.65
C ARG A 369 31.24 -4.09 -6.35
N MET A 370 31.61 -4.15 -5.08
CA MET A 370 32.99 -3.92 -4.63
C MET A 370 33.89 -5.10 -4.99
N ASN A 371 33.38 -6.32 -4.78
CA ASN A 371 33.96 -7.59 -5.20
C ASN A 371 32.82 -8.64 -5.37
N ASP A 372 33.17 -9.90 -5.54
CA ASP A 372 32.21 -10.98 -5.81
C ASP A 372 31.26 -11.28 -4.63
N TYR A 373 31.60 -10.82 -3.44
CA TYR A 373 30.86 -11.10 -2.20
C TYR A 373 30.23 -9.84 -1.58
N LEU A 374 30.70 -8.66 -1.98
CA LEU A 374 30.37 -7.41 -1.29
C LEU A 374 29.84 -6.39 -2.27
N SER A 375 28.64 -5.87 -1.99
CA SER A 375 28.03 -4.77 -2.72
C SER A 375 27.52 -3.67 -1.79
N LEU A 376 27.62 -2.42 -2.26
CA LEU A 376 27.12 -1.24 -1.62
C LEU A 376 25.91 -0.74 -2.39
N HIS A 377 24.85 -0.42 -1.66
CA HIS A 377 23.71 0.34 -2.13
C HIS A 377 23.55 1.60 -1.28
N SER A 378 23.28 2.74 -1.90
CA SER A 378 23.05 4.00 -1.21
C SER A 378 22.12 4.87 -2.05
N ALA A 379 21.21 5.59 -1.41
CA ALA A 379 20.33 6.51 -2.09
C ALA A 379 20.16 7.80 -1.30
N LEU A 380 20.29 8.93 -1.98
CA LEU A 380 19.89 10.24 -1.51
C LEU A 380 18.49 10.53 -2.03
N HIS A 381 17.66 11.13 -1.21
CA HIS A 381 16.32 11.54 -1.61
C HIS A 381 15.96 12.92 -1.11
N TYR A 382 15.09 13.55 -1.86
CA TYR A 382 14.43 14.79 -1.50
C TYR A 382 12.99 14.76 -2.00
N THR A 383 12.04 14.99 -1.11
CA THR A 383 10.62 15.15 -1.44
C THR A 383 10.19 16.55 -1.05
N PHE A 384 9.59 17.25 -1.99
CA PHE A 384 8.97 18.56 -1.79
C PHE A 384 7.47 18.41 -1.97
N GLY A 385 6.71 18.88 -1.00
CA GLY A 385 5.25 18.92 -1.03
C GLY A 385 4.74 20.32 -0.75
N LYS A 386 3.74 20.79 -1.52
CA LYS A 386 3.05 22.05 -1.23
C LYS A 386 1.66 22.07 -1.83
N GLY A 387 0.70 22.44 -1.02
CA GLY A 387 -0.67 22.59 -1.48
C GLY A 387 -1.60 23.15 -0.41
N TYR A 388 -2.86 23.16 -0.73
CA TYR A 388 -3.92 23.63 0.14
C TYR A 388 -5.23 22.94 -0.23
N TYR A 389 -6.11 22.80 0.73
CA TYR A 389 -7.51 22.61 0.46
C TYR A 389 -8.29 23.89 0.72
N GLU A 390 -9.28 24.16 -0.12
CA GLU A 390 -10.14 25.35 -0.09
C GLU A 390 -11.54 24.97 0.35
N GLU A 391 -12.11 25.75 1.27
CA GLU A 391 -13.41 25.50 1.86
C GLU A 391 -14.21 26.80 1.95
N PHE A 392 -15.48 26.74 1.65
CA PHE A 392 -16.45 27.74 2.05
C PHE A 392 -16.99 27.42 3.45
N ARG A 393 -17.09 28.42 4.28
CA ARG A 393 -17.70 28.31 5.62
C ARG A 393 -18.76 29.38 5.78
N GLU A 394 -20.02 28.91 5.89
CA GLU A 394 -21.15 29.75 6.24
C GLU A 394 -21.09 30.11 7.72
N ASP A 395 -21.46 31.34 8.05
CA ASP A 395 -21.60 31.87 9.43
C ASP A 395 -20.39 31.55 10.34
N ALA A 396 -19.19 31.78 9.82
CA ALA A 396 -17.95 31.51 10.51
C ALA A 396 -17.67 32.59 11.56
N GLY A 397 -17.67 32.22 12.85
CA GLY A 397 -17.42 33.15 13.95
C GLY A 397 -16.04 33.80 13.88
N TYR A 398 -15.96 35.14 13.96
CA TYR A 398 -14.68 35.87 13.91
C TYR A 398 -13.69 35.41 14.98
N SER A 399 -14.15 35.08 16.18
CA SER A 399 -13.32 34.64 17.29
C SER A 399 -12.51 33.37 16.98
N LYS A 400 -13.05 32.47 16.15
CA LYS A 400 -12.36 31.25 15.69
C LYS A 400 -11.09 31.54 14.87
N TYR A 401 -11.02 32.77 14.32
CA TYR A 401 -9.91 33.21 13.48
C TYR A 401 -9.08 34.34 14.15
N GLY A 402 -9.32 34.58 15.45
CA GLY A 402 -8.63 35.64 16.19
C GLY A 402 -9.00 37.06 15.71
N LEU A 403 -10.13 37.20 15.03
CA LEU A 403 -10.60 38.46 14.45
C LEU A 403 -11.61 39.17 15.35
N PRO A 404 -11.63 40.51 15.35
CA PRO A 404 -12.65 41.28 16.05
C PRO A 404 -13.98 41.19 15.32
N GLN A 405 -15.07 41.34 16.09
CA GLN A 405 -16.40 41.52 15.53
C GLN A 405 -16.47 42.74 14.62
N VAL A 406 -17.33 42.69 13.62
CA VAL A 406 -17.51 43.79 12.63
C VAL A 406 -18.82 44.50 12.86
N SER A 407 -18.78 45.83 13.04
CA SER A 407 -19.96 46.65 13.15
C SER A 407 -20.22 47.46 11.86
N ILE A 408 -21.42 47.37 11.35
CA ILE A 408 -21.90 48.12 10.18
C ILE A 408 -23.12 48.91 10.63
N GLY A 409 -22.97 50.19 10.80
CA GLY A 409 -23.97 51.04 11.45
C GLY A 409 -24.16 50.69 12.93
N GLU A 410 -25.39 50.32 13.31
CA GLU A 410 -25.74 49.90 14.68
C GLU A 410 -25.73 48.35 14.85
N ILE A 411 -25.47 47.61 13.78
CA ILE A 411 -25.46 46.14 13.81
C ILE A 411 -24.04 45.64 13.97
N THR A 412 -23.82 44.82 14.99
CA THR A 412 -22.55 44.11 15.18
C THR A 412 -22.71 42.64 14.77
N PHE A 413 -21.84 42.20 13.92
CA PHE A 413 -21.76 40.83 13.43
C PHE A 413 -20.66 40.10 14.20
N ASP A 414 -21.00 38.96 14.77
CA ASP A 414 -20.06 38.04 15.46
C ASP A 414 -19.58 36.89 14.55
N ALA A 415 -20.18 36.73 13.38
CA ALA A 415 -19.84 35.76 12.37
C ALA A 415 -20.02 36.31 10.95
N THR A 416 -19.43 35.68 9.96
CA THR A 416 -19.53 36.01 8.54
C THR A 416 -19.19 34.81 7.67
N ASP A 417 -19.68 34.78 6.43
CA ASP A 417 -19.23 33.77 5.46
C ASP A 417 -17.82 34.08 5.01
N ILE A 418 -17.03 33.00 4.90
CA ILE A 418 -15.64 33.08 4.47
C ILE A 418 -15.31 31.98 3.45
N VAL A 419 -14.27 32.24 2.64
CA VAL A 419 -13.52 31.23 1.93
C VAL A 419 -12.14 31.17 2.53
N ARG A 420 -11.74 29.98 2.96
CA ARG A 420 -10.44 29.75 3.59
C ARG A 420 -9.64 28.69 2.87
N ARG A 421 -8.32 28.80 2.98
CA ARG A 421 -7.37 27.77 2.55
C ARG A 421 -6.55 27.34 3.73
N LYS A 422 -6.46 26.01 3.94
CA LYS A 422 -5.49 25.44 4.85
C LYS A 422 -4.34 24.85 4.04
N TRP A 423 -3.16 25.32 4.29
CA TRP A 423 -1.94 25.03 3.55
C TRP A 423 -1.06 24.04 4.29
N MET A 424 -0.40 23.21 3.52
CA MET A 424 0.74 22.41 3.94
C MET A 424 1.90 22.65 2.97
N ALA A 425 3.12 22.84 3.52
CA ALA A 425 4.34 22.91 2.72
C ALA A 425 5.43 22.13 3.45
N ASN A 426 6.01 21.11 2.80
CA ASN A 426 6.97 20.23 3.45
C ASN A 426 8.21 19.95 2.61
N ASP A 427 9.28 19.70 3.34
CA ASP A 427 10.57 19.26 2.83
C ASP A 427 10.99 17.98 3.59
N PHE A 428 11.21 16.90 2.84
CA PHE A 428 11.66 15.62 3.39
C PHE A 428 12.87 15.12 2.61
N TYR A 429 14.00 14.97 3.27
CA TYR A 429 15.24 14.57 2.64
C TYR A 429 16.04 13.61 3.51
N GLY A 430 16.87 12.81 2.88
CA GLY A 430 17.65 11.84 3.62
C GLY A 430 18.60 11.01 2.78
N LEU A 431 19.25 10.11 3.49
CA LEU A 431 20.18 9.12 2.98
C LEU A 431 19.77 7.75 3.51
N VAL A 432 19.63 6.78 2.62
CA VAL A 432 19.54 5.36 3.00
C VAL A 432 20.74 4.62 2.41
N TYR A 433 21.24 3.61 3.13
CA TYR A 433 22.37 2.83 2.68
C TYR A 433 22.29 1.38 3.16
N SER A 434 22.91 0.46 2.40
CA SER A 434 23.15 -0.92 2.81
C SER A 434 24.43 -1.45 2.20
N LEU A 435 25.18 -2.21 3.02
CA LEU A 435 26.32 -3.02 2.64
C LEU A 435 25.85 -4.47 2.66
N ASN A 436 25.85 -5.13 1.50
CA ASN A 436 25.37 -6.48 1.34
C ASN A 436 26.57 -7.41 1.13
N TYR A 437 26.68 -8.43 1.96
CA TYR A 437 27.68 -9.48 1.88
C TYR A 437 27.01 -10.81 1.62
N LYS A 438 27.36 -11.45 0.51
CA LYS A 438 26.85 -12.77 0.16
C LYS A 438 27.99 -13.69 -0.23
N LYS A 439 28.24 -14.69 0.58
CA LYS A 439 29.29 -15.72 0.31
C LYS A 439 28.89 -17.04 0.93
N ASP A 440 29.00 -18.11 0.16
CA ASP A 440 28.71 -19.48 0.56
C ASP A 440 27.32 -19.63 1.23
N LYS A 441 27.31 -19.87 2.54
CA LYS A 441 26.13 -20.09 3.35
C LYS A 441 25.58 -18.83 4.02
N LEU A 442 26.26 -17.69 3.88
CA LEU A 442 25.93 -16.45 4.58
C LEU A 442 25.47 -15.36 3.58
N ASP A 443 24.26 -14.87 3.77
CA ASP A 443 23.78 -13.61 3.19
C ASP A 443 23.54 -12.63 4.33
N ALA A 444 24.38 -11.61 4.44
CA ALA A 444 24.32 -10.63 5.54
C ALA A 444 24.24 -9.20 5.00
N LYS A 445 23.52 -8.35 5.71
CA LYS A 445 23.34 -6.95 5.36
C LYS A 445 23.51 -6.07 6.58
N LEU A 446 24.26 -4.99 6.43
CA LEU A 446 24.37 -3.91 7.39
C LEU A 446 23.89 -2.64 6.69
N GLY A 447 22.90 -1.95 7.25
CA GLY A 447 22.35 -0.77 6.61
C GLY A 447 21.65 0.14 7.59
N GLY A 448 21.10 1.23 7.06
CA GLY A 448 20.40 2.22 7.86
C GLY A 448 19.96 3.41 7.03
N GLY A 449 19.49 4.45 7.73
CA GLY A 449 19.11 5.69 7.12
C GLY A 449 19.13 6.86 8.09
N ILE A 450 19.22 8.05 7.54
CA ILE A 450 19.06 9.32 8.25
C ILE A 450 18.07 10.14 7.43
N ASN A 451 16.99 10.58 8.07
CA ASN A 451 15.93 11.36 7.46
C ASN A 451 15.64 12.61 8.26
N LEU A 452 15.36 13.69 7.56
CA LEU A 452 15.04 14.99 8.11
C LEU A 452 13.79 15.52 7.41
N TYR A 453 12.84 15.99 8.19
CA TYR A 453 11.57 16.52 7.71
C TYR A 453 11.27 17.85 8.39
N SER A 454 10.70 18.78 7.64
CA SER A 454 10.10 20.02 8.13
C SER A 454 8.79 20.25 7.37
N GLY A 455 7.70 20.46 8.09
CA GLY A 455 6.38 20.72 7.54
C GLY A 455 5.76 21.97 8.14
N ASP A 456 5.40 22.94 7.30
CA ASP A 456 4.66 24.14 7.67
C ASP A 456 3.17 23.93 7.43
N HIS A 457 2.35 24.23 8.44
CA HIS A 457 0.90 24.22 8.37
C HIS A 457 0.37 25.61 8.70
N TYR A 458 -0.43 26.19 7.80
CA TYR A 458 -0.97 27.52 8.01
C TYR A 458 -2.30 27.71 7.30
N GLY A 459 -3.14 28.61 7.85
CA GLY A 459 -4.42 28.94 7.28
C GLY A 459 -4.50 30.36 6.76
N ARG A 460 -5.19 30.56 5.63
CA ARG A 460 -5.44 31.87 5.03
C ARG A 460 -6.89 32.06 4.67
N ILE A 461 -7.50 33.19 5.12
CA ILE A 461 -8.83 33.61 4.71
C ILE A 461 -8.65 34.42 3.44
N ILE A 462 -9.18 33.95 2.32
CA ILE A 462 -9.01 34.58 1.01
C ILE A 462 -10.21 35.44 0.61
N TRP A 463 -11.35 35.24 1.25
CA TRP A 463 -12.56 36.03 1.05
C TRP A 463 -13.42 36.02 2.33
N MET A 464 -14.10 37.16 2.56
CA MET A 464 -15.07 37.33 3.65
C MET A 464 -16.24 38.20 3.12
N ARG A 465 -17.46 37.86 3.55
CA ARG A 465 -18.65 38.71 3.22
C ARG A 465 -18.57 40.07 3.92
N TYR A 466 -18.17 40.08 5.19
CA TYR A 466 -17.98 41.32 5.98
C TYR A 466 -16.55 41.37 6.54
N PRO A 467 -15.59 41.91 5.78
CA PRO A 467 -14.17 41.84 6.17
C PRO A 467 -13.79 42.86 7.27
N GLY A 468 -14.60 43.91 7.49
CA GLY A 468 -14.24 44.99 8.41
C GLY A 468 -12.87 45.61 8.05
N SER A 469 -11.93 45.59 9.00
CA SER A 469 -10.54 46.01 8.79
C SER A 469 -9.58 44.85 8.49
N THR A 470 -10.08 43.65 8.30
CA THR A 470 -9.25 42.48 8.02
C THR A 470 -8.60 42.57 6.65
N GLU A 471 -7.28 42.39 6.59
CA GLU A 471 -6.54 42.41 5.34
C GLU A 471 -6.90 41.20 4.46
N SER A 472 -6.85 41.41 3.14
CA SER A 472 -7.03 40.28 2.18
C SER A 472 -5.95 39.24 2.40
N ASN A 473 -6.33 37.96 2.30
CA ASN A 473 -5.43 36.83 2.49
C ASN A 473 -4.85 36.72 3.92
N HIS A 474 -5.67 37.12 4.92
CA HIS A 474 -5.31 37.08 6.33
C HIS A 474 -4.89 35.67 6.78
N GLN A 475 -3.70 35.56 7.41
CA GLN A 475 -3.21 34.32 8.01
C GLN A 475 -3.65 34.23 9.47
N TRP A 476 -4.48 33.20 9.83
CA TRP A 476 -4.98 33.11 11.21
C TRP A 476 -4.21 32.12 12.09
N TYR A 477 -3.49 31.18 11.51
CA TYR A 477 -2.60 30.28 12.27
C TYR A 477 -1.36 29.92 11.48
N PHE A 478 -0.34 29.48 12.21
CA PHE A 478 0.88 28.92 11.68
C PHE A 478 1.51 27.98 12.71
N ASN A 479 1.85 26.79 12.26
CA ASN A 479 2.69 25.89 13.02
C ASN A 479 3.66 25.14 12.11
N ASN A 480 4.70 24.58 12.72
CA ASN A 480 5.73 23.81 12.05
C ASN A 480 5.99 22.52 12.82
N GLY A 481 6.13 21.41 12.08
CA GLY A 481 6.57 20.12 12.58
C GLY A 481 7.96 19.78 12.06
N GLU A 482 8.92 19.49 12.95
CA GLU A 482 10.24 18.98 12.59
C GLU A 482 10.41 17.54 13.07
N LYS A 483 10.81 16.64 12.18
CA LYS A 483 11.12 15.25 12.54
C LYS A 483 12.51 14.86 12.06
N ARG A 484 13.30 14.29 12.96
CA ARG A 484 14.65 13.79 12.70
C ARG A 484 14.69 12.33 13.06
N GLU A 485 15.13 11.50 12.13
CA GLU A 485 15.19 10.07 12.32
C GLU A 485 16.53 9.52 11.90
N ALA A 486 17.05 8.57 12.70
CA ALA A 486 18.22 7.80 12.36
C ALA A 486 17.97 6.32 12.68
N SER A 487 18.37 5.43 11.78
CA SER A 487 18.26 4.00 11.98
C SER A 487 19.53 3.26 11.56
N LEU A 488 19.81 2.15 12.25
CA LEU A 488 20.84 1.21 11.92
C LEU A 488 20.27 -0.20 12.06
N TYR A 489 20.54 -1.07 11.08
CA TYR A 489 20.16 -2.47 11.17
C TYR A 489 21.26 -3.41 10.69
N GLY A 490 21.26 -4.61 11.25
CA GLY A 490 22.03 -5.74 10.78
C GLY A 490 21.14 -6.96 10.64
N LYS A 491 21.13 -7.59 9.46
CA LYS A 491 20.41 -8.83 9.25
C LYS A 491 21.31 -9.88 8.60
N ALA A 492 21.04 -11.15 8.88
CA ALA A 492 21.76 -12.27 8.31
C ALA A 492 20.84 -13.48 8.12
N ASP A 493 20.98 -14.10 6.96
CA ASP A 493 20.45 -15.41 6.62
C ASP A 493 21.63 -16.39 6.56
N TYR A 494 21.60 -17.44 7.36
CA TYR A 494 22.64 -18.46 7.39
C TYR A 494 22.08 -19.84 7.08
N SER A 495 22.53 -20.44 5.99
CA SER A 495 22.14 -21.80 5.59
C SER A 495 22.92 -22.85 6.42
N LEU A 496 22.29 -23.37 7.49
CA LEU A 496 22.87 -24.46 8.31
C LEU A 496 23.04 -25.72 7.47
N SER A 497 22.09 -26.02 6.60
CA SER A 497 22.11 -27.11 5.64
C SER A 497 21.42 -26.72 4.35
N GLU A 498 21.36 -27.57 3.35
CA GLU A 498 20.56 -27.37 2.12
C GLU A 498 19.06 -27.22 2.40
N ARG A 499 18.59 -27.67 3.56
CA ARG A 499 17.18 -27.70 3.95
C ARG A 499 16.79 -26.70 5.03
N LEU A 500 17.75 -26.20 5.79
CA LEU A 500 17.48 -25.34 6.95
C LEU A 500 18.33 -24.09 6.89
N SER A 501 17.65 -22.92 6.92
CA SER A 501 18.28 -21.61 7.10
C SER A 501 17.77 -20.94 8.37
N VAL A 502 18.64 -20.18 9.01
CA VAL A 502 18.33 -19.37 10.21
C VAL A 502 18.45 -17.90 9.82
N PHE A 503 17.47 -17.13 10.21
CA PHE A 503 17.38 -15.69 9.99
C PHE A 503 17.50 -14.94 11.31
N GLY A 504 18.27 -13.85 11.30
CA GLY A 504 18.34 -12.89 12.40
C GLY A 504 18.38 -11.47 11.85
N ASP A 505 17.65 -10.55 12.47
CA ASP A 505 17.55 -9.15 12.06
C ASP A 505 17.40 -8.28 13.32
N LEU A 506 18.29 -7.32 13.49
CA LEU A 506 18.32 -6.39 14.62
C LEU A 506 18.30 -4.97 14.09
N GLN A 507 17.35 -4.16 14.53
CA GLN A 507 17.27 -2.75 14.19
C GLN A 507 17.25 -1.89 15.46
N TYR A 508 18.00 -0.81 15.42
CA TYR A 508 17.90 0.29 16.36
C TYR A 508 17.45 1.55 15.62
N ARG A 509 16.47 2.26 16.17
CA ARG A 509 15.86 3.44 15.58
C ARG A 509 15.76 4.55 16.62
N PHE A 510 16.19 5.74 16.26
CA PHE A 510 16.05 6.96 17.05
C PHE A 510 15.18 7.95 16.29
N VAL A 511 14.20 8.54 16.97
CA VAL A 511 13.30 9.57 16.44
C VAL A 511 13.24 10.73 17.40
N ASN A 512 13.42 11.93 16.88
CA ASN A 512 13.11 13.18 17.58
C ASN A 512 12.06 13.93 16.77
N TYR A 513 10.99 14.34 17.42
CA TYR A 513 9.87 15.02 16.81
C TYR A 513 9.47 16.24 17.65
N SER A 514 9.31 17.41 17.02
CA SER A 514 8.89 18.64 17.67
C SER A 514 7.83 19.38 16.88
N LEU A 515 6.84 19.91 17.57
CA LEU A 515 5.80 20.80 17.06
C LEU A 515 5.98 22.18 17.69
N ARG A 516 5.69 23.26 16.94
CA ARG A 516 5.80 24.64 17.39
C ARG A 516 4.74 25.49 16.73
N GLY A 517 4.15 26.41 17.49
CA GLY A 517 3.17 27.38 17.02
C GLY A 517 1.73 26.97 17.29
N ASP A 518 0.81 27.75 16.74
CA ASP A 518 -0.61 27.62 16.99
C ASP A 518 -1.30 26.81 15.90
N ASP A 519 -2.30 26.01 16.28
CA ASP A 519 -3.15 25.27 15.34
C ASP A 519 -4.37 26.10 14.90
N ASP A 520 -5.20 25.53 14.07
CA ASP A 520 -6.34 26.21 13.44
C ASP A 520 -7.46 26.65 14.42
N ASP A 521 -7.42 26.13 15.64
CA ASP A 521 -8.25 26.56 16.78
C ASP A 521 -7.55 27.58 17.71
N LEU A 522 -6.41 28.10 17.27
CA LEU A 522 -5.57 29.09 17.98
C LEU A 522 -4.93 28.55 19.27
N LYS A 523 -4.87 27.26 19.47
CA LYS A 523 -4.16 26.64 20.58
C LYS A 523 -2.70 26.41 20.26
N ASP A 524 -1.82 26.74 21.20
CA ASP A 524 -0.40 26.39 21.11
C ASP A 524 -0.23 24.86 21.19
N ILE A 525 0.35 24.27 20.15
CA ILE A 525 0.65 22.84 20.07
C ILE A 525 2.12 22.52 20.34
N GLY A 526 2.87 23.48 20.90
CA GLY A 526 4.30 23.38 21.16
C GLY A 526 4.67 22.21 22.04
N GLN A 527 5.41 21.23 21.52
CA GLN A 527 5.86 20.05 22.25
C GLN A 527 7.03 19.37 21.56
N SER A 528 7.80 18.53 22.28
CA SER A 528 8.91 17.78 21.72
C SER A 528 9.04 16.40 22.35
N HIS A 529 9.25 15.40 21.52
CA HIS A 529 9.32 13.99 21.90
C HIS A 529 10.55 13.32 21.31
N SER A 530 11.15 12.39 22.08
CA SER A 530 12.30 11.60 21.66
C SER A 530 12.03 10.12 21.94
N PHE A 531 12.27 9.28 20.95
CA PHE A 531 12.05 7.83 21.04
C PHE A 531 13.30 7.07 20.64
N SER A 532 13.52 5.97 21.32
CA SER A 532 14.56 4.99 21.02
C SER A 532 13.93 3.61 20.96
N PHE A 533 14.00 2.97 19.81
CA PHE A 533 13.35 1.69 19.56
C PHE A 533 14.39 0.60 19.20
N PHE A 534 14.22 -0.57 19.80
CA PHE A 534 14.96 -1.76 19.46
C PHE A 534 13.99 -2.83 18.92
N ASN A 535 14.20 -3.27 17.69
CA ASN A 535 13.29 -4.12 16.93
C ASN A 535 14.04 -5.43 16.51
N PRO A 536 14.13 -6.43 17.40
CA PRO A 536 14.73 -7.72 17.07
C PRO A 536 13.76 -8.62 16.30
N LYS A 537 14.30 -9.42 15.37
CA LYS A 537 13.56 -10.43 14.61
C LYS A 537 14.41 -11.67 14.45
N ALA A 538 13.78 -12.84 14.48
CA ALA A 538 14.44 -14.12 14.25
C ALA A 538 13.50 -15.06 13.51
N GLY A 539 14.06 -15.99 12.75
CA GLY A 539 13.24 -16.94 12.02
C GLY A 539 14.01 -18.16 11.54
N LEU A 540 13.25 -19.14 11.13
CA LEU A 540 13.71 -20.40 10.55
C LEU A 540 13.02 -20.62 9.21
N PHE A 541 13.77 -21.05 8.22
CA PHE A 541 13.25 -21.44 6.93
C PHE A 541 13.64 -22.88 6.64
N PHE A 542 12.65 -23.69 6.26
CA PHE A 542 12.82 -25.11 5.96
C PHE A 542 12.43 -25.40 4.52
N ARG A 543 13.32 -25.97 3.74
CA ARG A 543 13.03 -26.58 2.46
C ARG A 543 12.80 -28.08 2.65
N LEU A 544 11.54 -28.50 2.68
CA LEU A 544 11.13 -29.89 2.91
C LEU A 544 11.38 -30.74 1.67
N SER A 545 11.12 -30.20 0.48
CA SER A 545 11.40 -30.79 -0.82
C SER A 545 11.52 -29.69 -1.89
N SER A 546 11.74 -30.06 -3.15
CA SER A 546 11.80 -29.10 -4.28
C SER A 546 10.54 -28.23 -4.47
N GLY A 547 9.39 -28.66 -3.96
CA GLY A 547 8.12 -27.94 -4.05
C GLY A 547 7.49 -27.63 -2.69
N GLN A 548 8.17 -27.86 -1.57
CA GLN A 548 7.60 -27.68 -0.24
C GLN A 548 8.54 -26.90 0.68
N GLU A 549 8.03 -25.78 1.18
CA GLU A 549 8.75 -24.87 2.04
C GLU A 549 7.91 -24.55 3.28
N ALA A 550 8.56 -24.35 4.40
CA ALA A 550 7.93 -23.89 5.63
C ALA A 550 8.81 -22.86 6.32
N PHE A 551 8.20 -21.98 7.07
CA PHE A 551 8.93 -21.01 7.88
C PHE A 551 8.25 -20.75 9.24
N LEU A 552 9.05 -20.25 10.16
CA LEU A 552 8.62 -19.74 11.46
C LEU A 552 9.38 -18.46 11.73
N SER A 553 8.69 -17.39 12.14
CA SER A 553 9.34 -16.14 12.54
C SER A 553 8.72 -15.50 13.76
N LEU A 554 9.56 -14.81 14.52
CA LEU A 554 9.18 -13.97 15.66
C LEU A 554 9.81 -12.59 15.46
N SER A 555 9.00 -11.55 15.58
CA SER A 555 9.42 -10.18 15.35
C SER A 555 8.88 -9.25 16.42
N VAL A 556 9.66 -8.22 16.75
CA VAL A 556 9.23 -7.09 17.58
C VAL A 556 9.35 -5.82 16.77
N ALA A 557 8.33 -4.97 16.81
CA ALA A 557 8.36 -3.65 16.23
C ALA A 557 7.79 -2.61 17.20
N ASN A 558 8.31 -1.39 17.11
CA ASN A 558 7.83 -0.24 17.88
C ASN A 558 7.55 0.92 16.91
N ARG A 559 6.58 1.76 17.27
CA ARG A 559 6.15 2.90 16.49
C ARG A 559 5.80 4.07 17.40
N GLU A 560 6.23 5.26 17.05
CA GLU A 560 5.82 6.52 17.69
C GLU A 560 4.43 6.94 17.24
N PRO A 561 3.70 7.75 18.04
CA PRO A 561 2.45 8.40 17.63
C PRO A 561 2.66 9.37 16.45
N THR A 562 1.59 9.66 15.73
CA THR A 562 1.56 10.62 14.62
C THR A 562 1.47 12.07 15.12
N ARG A 563 1.61 13.04 14.19
CA ARG A 563 1.36 14.45 14.49
C ARG A 563 -0.04 14.67 15.06
N THR A 564 -1.05 14.08 14.44
CA THR A 564 -2.45 14.23 14.89
C THR A 564 -2.65 13.70 16.30
N ASP A 565 -2.06 12.54 16.64
CA ASP A 565 -2.17 11.98 17.98
C ASP A 565 -1.61 12.95 19.05
N PHE A 566 -0.48 13.60 18.77
CA PHE A 566 0.11 14.60 19.69
C PHE A 566 -0.67 15.91 19.71
N LYS A 567 -1.15 16.38 18.56
CA LYS A 567 -1.89 17.64 18.44
C LYS A 567 -3.21 17.56 19.22
N GLU A 568 -3.97 16.48 19.04
CA GLU A 568 -5.27 16.31 19.74
C GLU A 568 -5.11 16.14 21.26
N ALA A 569 -3.93 15.70 21.72
CA ALA A 569 -3.58 15.62 23.13
C ALA A 569 -2.90 16.89 23.70
N ALA A 570 -2.70 17.94 22.89
CA ALA A 570 -2.01 19.14 23.35
C ALA A 570 -2.75 19.84 24.49
N GLY A 571 -2.02 20.11 25.59
CA GLY A 571 -2.58 20.72 26.78
C GLY A 571 -3.10 19.72 27.83
N ASP A 572 -3.18 18.43 27.54
CA ASP A 572 -3.54 17.37 28.47
C ASP A 572 -2.41 16.34 28.63
N SER A 573 -1.69 16.42 29.73
CA SER A 573 -0.57 15.51 30.01
C SER A 573 -1.02 14.05 30.26
N GLU A 574 -2.28 13.84 30.68
CA GLU A 574 -2.83 12.51 30.91
C GLU A 574 -3.28 11.85 29.56
N ALA A 575 -3.63 12.67 28.57
CA ALA A 575 -3.98 12.23 27.23
C ALA A 575 -2.76 12.02 26.31
N THR A 576 -1.53 12.33 26.73
CA THR A 576 -0.32 12.19 25.90
C THR A 576 -0.21 10.77 25.33
N PRO A 577 -0.19 10.60 23.99
CA PRO A 577 -0.17 9.30 23.38
C PRO A 577 1.16 8.58 23.61
N ARG A 578 1.08 7.28 23.84
CA ARG A 578 2.25 6.41 24.07
C ARG A 578 2.63 5.68 22.78
N PRO A 579 3.94 5.36 22.62
CA PRO A 579 4.38 4.55 21.47
C PRO A 579 3.81 3.14 21.54
N GLU A 580 3.46 2.61 20.37
CA GLU A 580 2.95 1.27 20.20
C GLU A 580 4.08 0.24 20.17
N ARG A 581 3.82 -0.96 20.69
CA ARG A 581 4.71 -2.12 20.54
C ARG A 581 3.94 -3.33 20.04
N LEU A 582 4.49 -3.96 19.02
CA LEU A 582 3.97 -5.18 18.38
C LEU A 582 4.93 -6.34 18.59
N TYR A 583 4.39 -7.49 19.01
CA TYR A 583 5.01 -8.81 18.96
C TYR A 583 4.27 -9.63 17.91
N ASP A 584 4.98 -10.11 16.91
CA ASP A 584 4.43 -10.81 15.75
C ASP A 584 5.06 -12.19 15.61
N LEU A 585 4.23 -13.24 15.66
CA LEU A 585 4.61 -14.64 15.46
C LEU A 585 3.93 -15.13 14.19
N GLU A 586 4.73 -15.63 13.25
CA GLU A 586 4.20 -16.17 11.99
C GLU A 586 4.74 -17.59 11.72
N ALA A 587 3.88 -18.43 11.15
CA ALA A 587 4.25 -19.75 10.65
C ALA A 587 3.62 -19.95 9.28
N GLY A 588 4.44 -20.26 8.28
CA GLY A 588 3.99 -20.44 6.91
C GLY A 588 4.37 -21.80 6.34
N TYR A 589 3.54 -22.29 5.42
CA TYR A 589 3.80 -23.46 4.60
C TYR A 589 3.42 -23.17 3.16
N ILE A 590 4.30 -23.51 2.23
CA ILE A 590 4.11 -23.31 0.79
C ILE A 590 4.29 -24.64 0.09
N PHE A 591 3.32 -25.02 -0.72
CA PHE A 591 3.39 -26.15 -1.64
C PHE A 591 3.28 -25.65 -3.08
N LYS A 592 4.19 -26.09 -3.94
CA LYS A 592 4.21 -25.78 -5.38
C LYS A 592 4.34 -27.07 -6.18
N SER A 593 3.57 -27.19 -7.21
CA SER A 593 3.62 -28.28 -8.20
C SER A 593 3.43 -27.70 -9.60
N ALA A 594 3.49 -28.51 -10.63
CA ALA A 594 3.27 -28.05 -12.01
C ALA A 594 1.93 -27.33 -12.23
N ARG A 595 0.87 -27.70 -11.50
CA ARG A 595 -0.49 -27.21 -11.74
C ARG A 595 -1.12 -26.50 -10.55
N SER A 596 -0.49 -26.57 -9.39
CA SER A 596 -1.04 -26.06 -8.14
C SER A 596 0.03 -25.39 -7.31
N SER A 597 -0.34 -24.29 -6.72
CA SER A 597 0.43 -23.62 -5.65
C SER A 597 -0.51 -23.37 -4.48
N VAL A 598 -0.12 -23.74 -3.28
CA VAL A 598 -0.90 -23.51 -2.06
C VAL A 598 0.00 -22.92 -1.02
N GLY A 599 -0.36 -21.78 -0.45
CA GLY A 599 0.30 -21.14 0.67
C GLY A 599 -0.64 -21.05 1.86
N LEU A 600 -0.19 -21.47 3.01
CA LEU A 600 -0.88 -21.30 4.29
C LEU A 600 -0.01 -20.49 5.21
N ASN A 601 -0.52 -19.38 5.75
CA ASN A 601 0.16 -18.60 6.76
C ASN A 601 -0.71 -18.46 8.01
N LEU A 602 -0.14 -18.74 9.17
CA LEU A 602 -0.72 -18.50 10.48
C LEU A 602 0.00 -17.34 11.12
N TYR A 603 -0.72 -16.37 11.67
CA TYR A 603 -0.12 -15.22 12.33
C TYR A 603 -0.78 -14.92 13.67
N GLY A 604 0.02 -14.39 14.59
CA GLY A 604 -0.43 -13.86 15.88
C GLY A 604 0.32 -12.57 16.20
N MET A 605 -0.37 -11.45 16.05
CA MET A 605 0.11 -10.09 16.29
C MET A 605 -0.44 -9.62 17.63
N TYR A 606 0.40 -9.49 18.65
CA TYR A 606 0.03 -8.99 19.96
C TYR A 606 0.58 -7.60 20.20
N TYR A 607 -0.30 -6.66 20.56
CA TYR A 607 0.05 -5.25 20.74
C TYR A 607 0.00 -4.85 22.21
N ARG A 608 0.91 -3.95 22.58
CA ARG A 608 0.87 -3.15 23.80
C ARG A 608 0.75 -1.70 23.44
N ASP A 609 -0.09 -0.98 24.17
CA ASP A 609 -0.36 0.45 23.99
C ASP A 609 -0.75 0.79 22.54
N GLN A 610 -1.50 -0.09 21.85
CA GLN A 610 -1.96 0.18 20.50
C GLN A 610 -2.85 1.42 20.50
N LEU A 611 -2.59 2.35 19.56
CA LEU A 611 -3.49 3.45 19.25
C LEU A 611 -4.65 2.90 18.39
N VAL A 612 -5.87 3.10 18.84
CA VAL A 612 -7.09 2.67 18.16
C VAL A 612 -8.03 3.85 17.96
N PRO A 613 -8.84 3.89 16.88
CA PRO A 613 -9.80 4.97 16.68
C PRO A 613 -10.80 5.06 17.84
N THR A 614 -11.11 6.28 18.25
CA THR A 614 -12.21 6.55 19.18
C THR A 614 -13.57 6.46 18.50
N GLY A 615 -13.61 6.57 17.18
CA GLY A 615 -14.81 6.76 16.36
C GLY A 615 -14.97 8.19 15.88
N GLU A 616 -14.30 9.14 16.51
CA GLU A 616 -14.33 10.56 16.19
C GLU A 616 -13.27 10.93 15.16
N LEU A 617 -13.52 12.01 14.41
CA LEU A 617 -12.57 12.61 13.49
C LEU A 617 -12.12 13.99 13.98
N SER A 618 -10.87 14.31 13.70
CA SER A 618 -10.35 15.67 13.82
C SER A 618 -11.02 16.62 12.81
N ASN A 619 -10.82 17.92 12.98
CA ASN A 619 -11.34 18.97 12.07
C ASN A 619 -10.91 18.84 10.59
N VAL A 620 -9.98 17.93 10.29
CA VAL A 620 -9.44 17.65 8.96
C VAL A 620 -9.63 16.18 8.53
N GLY A 621 -10.56 15.46 9.17
CA GLY A 621 -10.96 14.11 8.79
C GLY A 621 -10.04 12.97 9.25
N TYR A 622 -9.03 13.21 10.10
CA TYR A 622 -8.23 12.14 10.69
C TYR A 622 -8.93 11.52 11.89
N SER A 623 -8.81 10.21 12.05
CA SER A 623 -9.31 9.53 13.24
C SER A 623 -8.59 10.00 14.50
N ILE A 624 -9.35 10.40 15.50
CA ILE A 624 -8.83 10.65 16.86
C ILE A 624 -8.54 9.30 17.50
N MET A 625 -7.34 9.16 18.06
CA MET A 625 -6.84 7.87 18.54
C MET A 625 -6.66 7.86 20.06
N THR A 626 -6.84 6.69 20.66
CA THR A 626 -6.54 6.45 22.10
C THR A 626 -5.72 5.18 22.26
N ASN A 627 -4.81 5.15 23.25
CA ASN A 627 -4.06 3.95 23.55
C ASN A 627 -4.92 2.93 24.33
N VAL A 628 -4.89 1.67 23.84
CA VAL A 628 -5.43 0.51 24.59
C VAL A 628 -4.28 -0.35 25.11
N GLU A 629 -4.36 -0.79 26.35
CA GLU A 629 -3.26 -1.51 27.03
C GLU A 629 -2.86 -2.79 26.27
N LYS A 630 -3.88 -3.56 25.81
CA LYS A 630 -3.68 -4.85 25.15
C LYS A 630 -4.68 -5.07 24.04
N SER A 631 -4.17 -5.48 22.90
CA SER A 631 -4.97 -5.94 21.77
C SER A 631 -4.25 -7.04 21.00
N TYR A 632 -4.97 -7.77 20.15
CA TYR A 632 -4.36 -8.80 19.33
C TYR A 632 -5.09 -8.99 18.01
N ARG A 633 -4.35 -9.50 17.02
CA ARG A 633 -4.84 -9.99 15.74
C ARG A 633 -4.31 -11.39 15.51
N ILE A 634 -5.17 -12.38 15.41
CA ILE A 634 -4.80 -13.78 15.16
C ILE A 634 -5.54 -14.23 13.93
N GLY A 635 -4.86 -14.84 12.98
CA GLY A 635 -5.53 -15.29 11.77
C GLY A 635 -4.77 -16.32 10.96
N THR A 636 -5.48 -16.78 9.94
CA THR A 636 -5.02 -17.71 8.94
C THR A 636 -5.23 -17.11 7.56
N GLU A 637 -4.20 -17.09 6.74
CA GLU A 637 -4.24 -16.69 5.33
C GLU A 637 -3.97 -17.92 4.46
N LEU A 638 -4.89 -18.21 3.56
CA LEU A 638 -4.77 -19.25 2.55
C LEU A 638 -4.63 -18.59 1.18
N THR A 639 -3.63 -18.95 0.42
CA THR A 639 -3.49 -18.61 -1.00
C THR A 639 -3.46 -19.87 -1.82
N ALA A 640 -4.11 -19.88 -2.97
CA ALA A 640 -4.07 -21.00 -3.89
C ALA A 640 -4.04 -20.51 -5.33
N GLY A 641 -3.19 -21.12 -6.14
CA GLY A 641 -3.18 -20.99 -7.58
C GLY A 641 -3.40 -22.38 -8.21
N PHE A 642 -4.30 -22.47 -9.17
CA PHE A 642 -4.61 -23.72 -9.85
C PHE A 642 -4.71 -23.52 -11.35
N LYS A 643 -3.91 -24.24 -12.13
CA LYS A 643 -3.86 -24.22 -13.59
C LYS A 643 -4.00 -25.63 -14.14
N PRO A 644 -5.23 -26.18 -14.17
CA PRO A 644 -5.45 -27.56 -14.61
C PRO A 644 -5.08 -27.78 -16.08
N SER A 645 -5.16 -26.73 -16.88
CA SER A 645 -4.76 -26.71 -18.29
C SER A 645 -4.23 -25.35 -18.69
N GLY A 646 -3.71 -25.20 -19.91
CA GLY A 646 -3.34 -23.89 -20.47
C GLY A 646 -4.54 -23.00 -20.78
N PHE A 647 -5.77 -23.56 -20.74
CA PHE A 647 -7.00 -22.82 -21.07
C PHE A 647 -7.58 -22.07 -19.86
N ILE A 648 -7.54 -22.63 -18.66
CA ILE A 648 -8.17 -22.05 -17.46
C ILE A 648 -7.21 -22.03 -16.27
N GLY A 649 -7.29 -20.98 -15.47
CA GLY A 649 -6.59 -20.86 -14.20
C GLY A 649 -7.43 -20.12 -13.17
N LEU A 650 -7.10 -20.32 -11.90
CA LEU A 650 -7.71 -19.71 -10.73
C LEU A 650 -6.61 -19.32 -9.77
N ASP A 651 -6.55 -18.03 -9.43
CA ASP A 651 -5.80 -17.53 -8.29
C ASP A 651 -6.78 -17.09 -7.20
N PHE A 652 -6.53 -17.50 -5.96
CA PHE A 652 -7.46 -17.33 -4.85
C PHE A 652 -6.73 -16.96 -3.58
N SER A 653 -7.31 -16.07 -2.78
CA SER A 653 -6.89 -15.80 -1.42
C SER A 653 -8.08 -15.77 -0.46
N PHE A 654 -7.86 -16.26 0.75
CA PHE A 654 -8.85 -16.27 1.81
C PHE A 654 -8.20 -16.01 3.15
N THR A 655 -8.80 -15.17 3.97
CA THR A 655 -8.34 -14.87 5.33
C THR A 655 -9.49 -15.09 6.32
N LEU A 656 -9.14 -15.74 7.42
CA LEU A 656 -9.99 -15.83 8.60
C LEU A 656 -9.22 -15.29 9.80
N SER A 657 -9.78 -14.30 10.52
CA SER A 657 -9.09 -13.63 11.61
C SER A 657 -10.00 -13.33 12.80
N SER A 658 -9.37 -13.12 13.96
CA SER A 658 -9.98 -12.58 15.16
C SER A 658 -9.12 -11.41 15.65
N ASN A 659 -9.71 -10.22 15.68
CA ASN A 659 -9.03 -8.96 15.96
C ASN A 659 -9.71 -8.32 17.16
N LYS A 660 -9.05 -8.26 18.33
CA LYS A 660 -9.71 -7.91 19.60
C LYS A 660 -8.90 -6.92 20.42
N ILE A 661 -9.61 -6.02 21.09
CA ILE A 661 -9.10 -5.23 22.23
C ILE A 661 -9.57 -5.93 23.52
N VAL A 662 -8.67 -6.02 24.48
CA VAL A 662 -8.95 -6.65 25.79
C VAL A 662 -9.27 -5.56 26.82
N ASN A 663 -10.40 -5.67 27.49
CA ASN A 663 -10.89 -4.72 28.51
C ASN A 663 -11.00 -3.29 27.98
N PHE A 664 -11.74 -3.13 26.88
CA PHE A 664 -11.95 -1.82 26.26
C PHE A 664 -12.82 -0.95 27.17
N LEU A 665 -12.34 0.24 27.48
CA LEU A 665 -13.05 1.26 28.23
C LEU A 665 -13.58 2.31 27.25
N GLU A 666 -14.90 2.27 27.01
CA GLU A 666 -15.59 3.32 26.27
C GLU A 666 -15.71 4.56 27.17
N ARG A 667 -15.41 5.73 26.63
CA ARG A 667 -15.62 7.03 27.29
C ARG A 667 -16.63 7.81 26.47
N TYR A 668 -17.62 8.41 27.12
CA TYR A 668 -18.67 9.17 26.45
C TYR A 668 -19.17 10.32 27.33
N ILE A 669 -19.82 11.29 26.70
CA ILE A 669 -20.49 12.39 27.36
C ILE A 669 -21.99 12.06 27.43
N ASP A 670 -22.58 12.20 28.63
CA ASP A 670 -24.02 12.10 28.84
C ASP A 670 -24.55 13.50 29.14
N TYR A 671 -25.43 14.00 28.28
CA TYR A 671 -26.04 15.31 28.39
C TYR A 671 -27.34 15.21 29.17
N ASN A 672 -27.48 16.03 30.18
CA ASN A 672 -28.76 16.21 30.86
C ASN A 672 -29.66 17.09 29.98
N THR A 673 -30.79 16.55 29.46
CA THR A 673 -31.64 17.28 28.53
C THR A 673 -32.40 18.47 29.16
N SER A 674 -32.40 18.60 30.49
CA SER A 674 -33.06 19.71 31.18
C SER A 674 -32.22 20.98 31.26
N ASP A 675 -30.91 20.90 31.28
CA ASP A 675 -29.98 22.03 31.41
C ASP A 675 -28.74 21.96 30.52
N TRP A 676 -28.63 20.91 29.69
CA TRP A 676 -27.51 20.60 28.79
C TRP A 676 -26.16 20.50 29.50
N SER A 677 -26.19 20.18 30.81
CA SER A 677 -24.94 19.91 31.55
C SER A 677 -24.32 18.61 31.05
N GLU A 678 -22.97 18.60 30.98
CA GLU A 678 -22.17 17.47 30.53
C GLU A 678 -21.71 16.61 31.71
N GLU A 679 -21.95 15.30 31.64
CA GLU A 679 -21.41 14.32 32.58
C GLU A 679 -20.49 13.36 31.81
N TYR A 680 -19.19 13.33 32.17
CA TYR A 680 -18.23 12.40 31.59
C TYR A 680 -18.36 11.04 32.24
N LYS A 681 -18.70 10.03 31.46
CA LYS A 681 -18.93 8.65 31.89
C LYS A 681 -17.97 7.68 31.18
N SER A 682 -17.83 6.51 31.78
CA SER A 682 -17.09 5.40 31.14
C SER A 682 -17.79 4.07 31.40
N ASN A 683 -17.69 3.18 30.39
CA ASN A 683 -18.27 1.84 30.46
C ASN A 683 -17.22 0.82 30.01
N ASN A 684 -17.01 -0.23 30.80
CA ASN A 684 -16.11 -1.32 30.45
C ASN A 684 -16.88 -2.35 29.59
N LEU A 685 -16.60 -2.36 28.27
CA LEU A 685 -17.24 -3.26 27.31
C LEU A 685 -16.57 -4.66 27.27
N GLY A 686 -15.52 -4.88 28.07
CA GLY A 686 -14.79 -6.15 28.07
C GLY A 686 -13.95 -6.33 26.80
N THR A 687 -14.03 -7.52 26.19
CA THR A 687 -13.28 -7.82 24.97
C THR A 687 -14.13 -7.52 23.72
N VAL A 688 -13.70 -6.55 22.93
CA VAL A 688 -14.40 -6.04 21.76
C VAL A 688 -13.63 -6.29 20.46
N ASP A 689 -14.30 -6.16 19.30
CA ASP A 689 -13.65 -6.16 17.99
C ASP A 689 -12.89 -4.84 17.75
N ILE A 690 -11.72 -4.92 17.12
CA ILE A 690 -11.00 -3.72 16.70
C ILE A 690 -11.71 -3.14 15.46
N ALA A 691 -11.90 -1.83 15.46
CA ALA A 691 -12.47 -1.11 14.33
C ALA A 691 -11.78 -1.46 13.00
N TYR A 692 -12.55 -1.44 11.92
CA TYR A 692 -12.12 -1.71 10.53
C TYR A 692 -11.34 -3.02 10.34
N SER A 693 -11.65 -4.04 11.12
CA SER A 693 -10.94 -5.31 11.12
C SER A 693 -11.89 -6.46 10.81
N PRO A 694 -12.23 -6.69 9.53
CA PRO A 694 -13.14 -7.77 9.15
C PRO A 694 -12.55 -9.13 9.53
N SER A 695 -13.39 -10.02 10.04
CA SER A 695 -12.97 -11.39 10.41
C SER A 695 -12.75 -12.28 9.19
N ILE A 696 -13.33 -11.94 8.05
CA ILE A 696 -13.26 -12.71 6.82
C ILE A 696 -12.97 -11.76 5.65
N THR A 697 -11.95 -12.07 4.86
CA THR A 697 -11.73 -11.46 3.54
C THR A 697 -11.39 -12.55 2.54
N GLY A 698 -11.75 -12.35 1.28
CA GLY A 698 -11.41 -13.26 0.21
C GLY A 698 -11.31 -12.55 -1.13
N SER A 699 -10.46 -13.05 -2.01
CA SER A 699 -10.38 -12.58 -3.38
C SER A 699 -10.06 -13.73 -4.32
N SER A 700 -10.47 -13.62 -5.57
CA SER A 700 -10.12 -14.58 -6.60
C SER A 700 -10.04 -13.93 -7.98
N ASP A 701 -9.17 -14.48 -8.81
CA ASP A 701 -9.11 -14.23 -10.25
C ASP A 701 -9.28 -15.56 -10.98
N LEU A 702 -10.47 -15.79 -11.54
CA LEU A 702 -10.77 -16.91 -12.42
C LEU A 702 -10.57 -16.44 -13.85
N TYR A 703 -9.60 -17.02 -14.55
CA TYR A 703 -9.30 -16.60 -15.91
C TYR A 703 -9.33 -17.75 -16.91
N ALA A 704 -9.69 -17.41 -18.14
CA ALA A 704 -9.68 -18.30 -19.29
C ALA A 704 -8.95 -17.69 -20.48
N ASN A 705 -8.02 -18.45 -21.03
CA ASN A 705 -7.33 -18.13 -22.29
C ASN A 705 -8.17 -18.67 -23.45
N ILE A 706 -9.13 -17.88 -23.96
CA ILE A 706 -10.09 -18.30 -24.99
C ILE A 706 -9.39 -18.56 -26.33
N LEU A 707 -8.49 -17.66 -26.67
CA LEU A 707 -7.59 -17.75 -27.83
C LEU A 707 -6.22 -17.22 -27.42
N PRO A 708 -5.13 -17.48 -28.13
CA PRO A 708 -3.81 -16.93 -27.77
C PRO A 708 -3.80 -15.41 -27.50
N PRO A 709 -4.51 -14.55 -28.31
CA PRO A 709 -4.56 -13.13 -28.03
C PRO A 709 -5.70 -12.69 -27.09
N LEU A 710 -6.59 -13.60 -26.66
CA LEU A 710 -7.82 -13.25 -25.92
C LEU A 710 -7.90 -13.97 -24.58
N LYS A 711 -7.91 -13.19 -23.51
CA LYS A 711 -8.05 -13.63 -22.14
C LYS A 711 -9.28 -13.00 -21.50
N VAL A 712 -9.98 -13.75 -20.67
CA VAL A 712 -11.12 -13.25 -19.89
C VAL A 712 -10.90 -13.58 -18.43
N HIS A 713 -11.10 -12.59 -17.57
CA HIS A 713 -10.93 -12.69 -16.13
C HIS A 713 -12.24 -12.36 -15.41
N LEU A 714 -12.61 -13.17 -14.44
CA LEU A 714 -13.62 -12.84 -13.43
C LEU A 714 -12.92 -12.63 -12.10
N ILE A 715 -12.81 -11.36 -11.69
CA ILE A 715 -12.15 -10.95 -10.47
C ILE A 715 -13.20 -10.71 -9.40
N SER A 716 -13.09 -11.40 -8.28
CA SER A 716 -14.07 -11.35 -7.20
C SER A 716 -13.43 -10.95 -5.89
N LYS A 717 -14.13 -10.14 -5.10
CA LYS A 717 -13.69 -9.67 -3.78
C LYS A 717 -14.81 -9.81 -2.78
N TYR A 718 -14.52 -10.39 -1.61
CA TYR A 718 -15.40 -10.46 -0.46
C TYR A 718 -14.74 -9.80 0.75
N VAL A 719 -15.45 -8.92 1.42
CA VAL A 719 -15.07 -8.35 2.71
C VAL A 719 -16.22 -8.57 3.68
N GLY A 720 -15.93 -9.17 4.80
CA GLY A 720 -16.89 -9.41 5.86
C GLY A 720 -17.28 -8.15 6.62
N ARG A 721 -18.29 -8.24 7.46
CA ARG A 721 -18.72 -7.18 8.35
C ARG A 721 -17.56 -6.63 9.17
N GLN A 722 -17.55 -5.31 9.36
CA GLN A 722 -16.59 -4.60 10.21
C GLN A 722 -17.28 -3.44 10.94
N TYR A 723 -16.93 -3.23 12.21
CA TYR A 723 -17.32 -2.03 12.92
C TYR A 723 -16.38 -0.88 12.58
N PHE A 724 -16.85 0.35 12.53
CA PHE A 724 -15.98 1.51 12.30
C PHE A 724 -15.54 2.20 13.61
N ASP A 725 -16.03 1.72 14.77
CA ASP A 725 -15.52 2.01 16.10
C ASP A 725 -15.25 0.72 16.90
N ASN A 726 -14.85 0.85 18.16
CA ASN A 726 -14.52 -0.30 19.02
C ASN A 726 -15.64 -0.69 19.99
N THR A 727 -16.85 -0.21 19.80
CA THR A 727 -17.97 -0.48 20.74
C THR A 727 -18.76 -1.73 20.38
N MET A 728 -18.62 -2.26 19.18
CA MET A 728 -19.40 -3.37 18.61
C MET A 728 -20.90 -3.02 18.48
N ASN A 729 -21.26 -1.73 18.45
CA ASN A 729 -22.63 -1.31 18.19
C ASN A 729 -23.02 -1.60 16.74
N SER A 730 -24.16 -2.26 16.53
CA SER A 730 -24.66 -2.63 15.19
C SER A 730 -25.04 -1.42 14.33
N GLU A 731 -25.31 -0.26 14.94
CA GLU A 731 -25.59 0.99 14.21
C GLU A 731 -24.30 1.62 13.66
N ARG A 732 -23.15 1.19 14.12
CA ARG A 732 -21.82 1.69 13.77
C ARG A 732 -20.97 0.61 13.09
N MET A 733 -21.48 0.07 11.99
CA MET A 733 -20.80 -0.97 11.23
C MET A 733 -20.95 -0.79 9.72
N LEU A 734 -20.08 -1.42 9.00
CA LEU A 734 -20.12 -1.64 7.57
C LEU A 734 -20.63 -3.06 7.29
N ASP A 735 -21.61 -3.15 6.41
CA ASP A 735 -22.14 -4.44 5.96
C ASP A 735 -21.11 -5.23 5.13
N PRO A 736 -21.19 -6.57 5.14
CA PRO A 736 -20.35 -7.37 4.29
C PRO A 736 -20.71 -7.16 2.80
N TYR A 737 -19.69 -7.16 1.94
CA TYR A 737 -19.93 -7.03 0.51
C TYR A 737 -19.20 -8.09 -0.32
N PHE A 738 -19.77 -8.38 -1.50
CA PHE A 738 -19.19 -9.26 -2.51
C PHE A 738 -19.31 -8.58 -3.88
N VAL A 739 -18.15 -8.22 -4.45
CA VAL A 739 -18.07 -7.48 -5.71
C VAL A 739 -17.33 -8.30 -6.74
N ASN A 740 -17.79 -8.23 -7.98
CA ASN A 740 -17.23 -8.98 -9.10
C ASN A 740 -16.96 -8.05 -10.27
N ASN A 741 -15.77 -8.16 -10.83
CA ASN A 741 -15.34 -7.40 -12.01
C ASN A 741 -15.07 -8.38 -13.15
N LEU A 742 -15.41 -8.00 -14.38
CA LEU A 742 -15.10 -8.73 -15.60
C LEU A 742 -14.04 -7.95 -16.37
N MET A 743 -12.92 -8.62 -16.69
CA MET A 743 -11.87 -8.03 -17.51
C MET A 743 -11.67 -8.89 -18.76
N ILE A 744 -11.62 -8.26 -19.91
CA ILE A 744 -11.38 -8.89 -21.20
C ILE A 744 -10.14 -8.26 -21.79
N ASP A 745 -9.09 -9.05 -21.96
CA ASP A 745 -7.83 -8.64 -22.56
C ASP A 745 -7.66 -9.20 -23.94
N PHE A 746 -7.40 -8.34 -24.92
CA PHE A 746 -7.08 -8.72 -26.28
C PHE A 746 -5.71 -8.14 -26.69
N GLU A 747 -4.74 -9.01 -26.91
CA GLU A 747 -3.36 -8.69 -27.25
C GLU A 747 -2.98 -9.22 -28.63
N PRO A 748 -3.40 -8.54 -29.73
CA PRO A 748 -3.09 -8.98 -31.08
C PRO A 748 -1.60 -8.77 -31.44
N SER A 749 -1.01 -9.70 -32.15
CA SER A 749 0.31 -9.53 -32.75
C SER A 749 0.19 -8.71 -34.04
N LEU A 750 0.73 -7.50 -34.04
CA LEU A 750 0.75 -6.61 -35.22
C LEU A 750 2.18 -6.43 -35.71
N ASN A 751 2.44 -6.70 -36.98
CA ASN A 751 3.79 -6.70 -37.55
C ASN A 751 4.53 -5.34 -37.45
N SER A 752 3.79 -4.23 -37.29
CA SER A 752 4.35 -2.87 -37.22
C SER A 752 4.56 -2.37 -35.80
N LEU A 753 4.12 -3.13 -34.76
CA LEU A 753 4.21 -2.76 -33.38
C LEU A 753 4.91 -3.85 -32.58
N ARG A 754 5.63 -3.46 -31.52
CA ARG A 754 6.19 -4.41 -30.54
C ARG A 754 5.11 -5.00 -29.64
N GLY A 755 4.01 -4.28 -29.44
CA GLY A 755 2.86 -4.71 -28.66
C GLY A 755 1.64 -3.87 -28.95
N ALA A 756 0.48 -4.51 -28.88
CA ALA A 756 -0.82 -3.84 -28.90
C ALA A 756 -1.74 -4.54 -27.90
N SER A 757 -2.51 -3.79 -27.16
CA SER A 757 -3.49 -4.31 -26.21
C SER A 757 -4.77 -3.50 -26.27
N LEU A 758 -5.90 -4.19 -26.23
CA LEU A 758 -7.23 -3.61 -26.05
C LEU A 758 -7.88 -4.33 -24.87
N GLN A 759 -8.26 -3.57 -23.85
CA GLN A 759 -8.84 -4.12 -22.63
C GLN A 759 -10.17 -3.48 -22.34
N LEU A 760 -11.15 -4.30 -21.97
CA LEU A 760 -12.41 -3.88 -21.37
C LEU A 760 -12.47 -4.37 -19.93
N LEU A 761 -12.57 -3.44 -18.99
CA LEU A 761 -12.85 -3.72 -17.59
C LEU A 761 -14.28 -3.27 -17.28
N VAL A 762 -15.11 -4.18 -16.80
CA VAL A 762 -16.43 -3.88 -16.25
C VAL A 762 -16.37 -4.12 -14.76
N THR A 763 -16.46 -3.06 -13.98
CA THR A 763 -16.44 -3.11 -12.52
C THR A 763 -17.83 -3.36 -11.98
N ASN A 764 -17.91 -4.10 -10.86
CA ASN A 764 -19.15 -4.35 -10.12
C ASN A 764 -20.30 -4.84 -11.04
N ILE A 765 -20.06 -5.93 -11.77
CA ILE A 765 -20.98 -6.44 -12.83
C ILE A 765 -22.39 -6.79 -12.33
N PHE A 766 -22.56 -7.04 -11.03
CA PHE A 766 -23.85 -7.33 -10.41
C PHE A 766 -24.50 -6.11 -9.75
N ASN A 767 -23.89 -4.92 -9.90
CA ASN A 767 -24.39 -3.65 -9.35
C ASN A 767 -24.64 -3.72 -7.83
N ALA A 768 -23.74 -4.39 -7.09
CA ALA A 768 -23.82 -4.45 -5.64
C ALA A 768 -23.67 -3.06 -5.03
N GLN A 769 -24.55 -2.71 -4.11
CA GLN A 769 -24.43 -1.49 -3.32
C GLN A 769 -23.63 -1.81 -2.06
N TYR A 770 -22.59 -1.05 -1.80
CA TYR A 770 -21.75 -1.25 -0.62
C TYR A 770 -20.94 0.01 -0.27
N GLU A 771 -20.47 0.05 0.96
CA GLU A 771 -19.62 1.10 1.52
C GLU A 771 -18.27 0.47 1.91
N SER A 772 -17.18 1.08 1.47
CA SER A 772 -15.83 0.58 1.77
C SER A 772 -15.27 1.16 3.07
N ASN A 773 -15.82 2.28 3.53
CA ASN A 773 -15.43 2.99 4.73
C ASN A 773 -16.63 3.72 5.34
N ALA A 774 -16.55 4.07 6.60
CA ALA A 774 -17.50 4.91 7.32
C ALA A 774 -16.80 5.51 8.55
N TYR A 775 -17.38 6.51 9.15
CA TYR A 775 -16.99 7.02 10.45
C TYR A 775 -18.24 7.53 11.20
N GLY A 776 -18.10 7.72 12.48
CA GLY A 776 -19.20 8.17 13.32
C GLY A 776 -18.90 8.07 14.80
N GLY A 777 -19.82 8.45 15.61
CA GLY A 777 -19.70 8.46 17.05
C GLY A 777 -21.04 8.32 17.76
N ASN A 778 -20.98 8.51 19.08
CA ASN A 778 -22.14 8.51 19.94
C ASN A 778 -22.04 9.59 21.02
N TRP A 779 -23.19 9.94 21.53
CA TRP A 779 -23.34 10.67 22.78
C TRP A 779 -24.54 10.08 23.53
N PHE A 780 -24.72 10.47 24.74
CA PHE A 780 -25.89 10.06 25.51
C PHE A 780 -26.71 11.28 25.88
N GLU A 781 -28.03 11.12 25.94
CA GLU A 781 -29.01 12.09 26.43
C GLU A 781 -29.84 11.40 27.51
N ASP A 782 -29.72 11.85 28.77
CA ASP A 782 -30.37 11.23 29.93
C ASP A 782 -30.18 9.71 30.00
N GLY A 783 -28.96 9.22 29.69
CA GLY A 783 -28.59 7.82 29.65
C GLY A 783 -29.05 7.04 28.42
N GLN A 784 -29.65 7.70 27.42
CA GLN A 784 -30.01 7.06 26.14
C GLN A 784 -28.95 7.33 25.09
N GLU A 785 -28.40 6.28 24.50
CA GLU A 785 -27.41 6.40 23.43
C GLU A 785 -28.03 7.00 22.17
N LYS A 786 -27.35 7.98 21.60
CA LYS A 786 -27.59 8.59 20.28
C LYS A 786 -26.38 8.32 19.42
N THR A 787 -26.57 8.03 18.14
CA THR A 787 -25.50 7.72 17.19
C THR A 787 -25.60 8.58 15.95
N TRP A 788 -24.46 8.84 15.34
CA TRP A 788 -24.37 9.44 14.01
C TRP A 788 -23.34 8.67 13.19
N ALA A 789 -23.54 8.62 11.88
CA ALA A 789 -22.61 7.93 10.99
C ALA A 789 -22.62 8.54 9.59
N TYR A 790 -21.45 8.56 8.97
CA TYR A 790 -21.22 8.95 7.58
C TYR A 790 -20.53 7.80 6.86
N TYR A 791 -20.95 7.54 5.64
CA TYR A 791 -20.52 6.41 4.84
C TYR A 791 -19.85 6.84 3.54
N PHE A 792 -18.96 5.98 3.01
CA PHE A 792 -18.30 6.19 1.72
C PHE A 792 -18.81 5.16 0.70
N PRO A 793 -19.92 5.47 0.00
CA PRO A 793 -20.55 4.56 -0.93
C PRO A 793 -19.68 4.36 -2.16
N GLN A 794 -19.62 3.13 -2.64
CA GLN A 794 -18.89 2.76 -3.82
C GLN A 794 -19.82 2.70 -5.03
N ALA A 795 -19.23 2.95 -6.21
CA ALA A 795 -19.95 2.96 -7.47
C ALA A 795 -20.60 1.61 -7.79
N GLY A 796 -21.75 1.67 -8.42
CA GLY A 796 -22.40 0.54 -9.06
C GLY A 796 -21.60 0.06 -10.28
N THR A 797 -22.29 -0.55 -11.26
CA THR A 797 -21.65 -1.05 -12.47
C THR A 797 -21.03 0.09 -13.29
N GLY A 798 -19.74 -0.01 -13.53
CA GLY A 798 -18.96 0.89 -14.37
C GLY A 798 -18.16 0.14 -15.42
N PHE A 799 -17.58 0.85 -16.37
CA PHE A 799 -16.70 0.27 -17.37
C PHE A 799 -15.52 1.19 -17.69
N MET A 800 -14.42 0.59 -18.11
CA MET A 800 -13.23 1.24 -18.65
C MET A 800 -12.74 0.49 -19.89
N LEU A 801 -12.49 1.22 -20.97
CA LEU A 801 -11.86 0.71 -22.19
C LEU A 801 -10.44 1.29 -22.27
N ARG A 802 -9.43 0.43 -22.39
CA ARG A 802 -8.02 0.83 -22.51
C ARG A 802 -7.43 0.34 -23.83
N LEU A 803 -6.66 1.20 -24.47
CA LEU A 803 -5.83 0.91 -25.63
C LEU A 803 -4.36 1.14 -25.27
N GLY A 804 -3.50 0.16 -25.46
CA GLY A 804 -2.06 0.24 -25.32
C GLY A 804 -1.37 -0.06 -26.65
N LEU A 805 -0.37 0.77 -27.04
CA LEU A 805 0.43 0.59 -28.23
C LEU A 805 1.91 0.76 -27.87
N LYS A 806 2.73 -0.22 -28.20
CA LYS A 806 4.19 -0.19 -28.00
C LYS A 806 4.90 -0.29 -29.35
N PHE A 807 5.83 0.65 -29.58
CA PHE A 807 6.59 0.81 -30.82
C PHE A 807 8.04 0.37 -30.64
#